data_d43ddc0f6dcb830fa1a034555f99c8f5
#
_entry.id   d43ddc0f6dcb830fa1a034555f99c8f5
#
_cell.length_a   1.000
_cell.length_b   1.000
_cell.length_c   1.000
_cell.angle_alpha   90.00
_cell.angle_beta   90.00
_cell.angle_gamma   90.00
#
_symmetry.space_group_name_H-M   'P 1'
#
loop_
_entity.id
_entity.type
_entity.pdbx_description
1 polymer ?
#
loop_
_entity_poly.entity_id
_entity_poly.type
_entity_poly.pdbx_seq_one_letter_code
_entity_poly.pdbx_strand_id
1 'polypeptide(L)'
;MIDRYKHQQLRIGLVSPEQISSWATKILPNGELVGEVTKVSTFHYKTKKAIKDGLFCERIFGPIKSGFCACGNYREIGDEKEDPQFCEECGVEFVDSRVRRYQMGYIKLAYPVTHVWYLKRLPSYIANLLDKPLKDLEGLVYGDFYFARPIAKKPTLLRLRGLFEYEIESWKYSIPLFFNIQGCDTFRNRELATGADAIQKQLADLNLRKIRHSSFLEWKKLVKRGPRGNKWENQKVRRRKDFLMRRIGLAKHLILNNIQPEWMVLSLLPVLPPELRPIIELDGGILMSSDINELYRRVINRNNSLRELLRNRFAPGDLIRSQEQLLQEAVDTLLDNGVRGQPMRDRHNKVYKSFSDVLKGKEGRFRETLLGKRVDYSGRSVIVVGPSLSLHQCGLPREIAIELFQTFVIRGLISEHLASSIGVAKRKIREKEPIVWEILRDVIEGHPVLLNRAPTLHRLGIQAFQPILVEGRAIYLHPLVRKGFNADFDGDQMGVHVPLSLEAQAEARLLMFSHMNLLSPAIGDPICVPTQDMLIGLYVLTSGNQRGICVNRYNPCHRRNSQNQRIDKNNYKYTKEKEPFFCNAYDAIGAYRQKRIKLDSPLWLRWRLDLRVIAAREAPIEIHYESLGTYYEIYGHYLIVRSIKKEILYIYIRTTVGHISLFREIEEAIQGFCQACS
;
A
#
# COMPACT_ATOMS: atom_id res chain seq x y z
N MET A 1 -24.69 7.81 -17.63
CA MET A 1 -23.63 8.79 -17.28
C MET A 1 -23.15 8.47 -15.87
N ILE A 2 -21.97 7.91 -15.75
CA ILE A 2 -21.35 7.71 -14.43
C ILE A 2 -20.90 9.09 -13.97
N ASP A 3 -21.52 9.59 -12.92
CA ASP A 3 -21.20 10.88 -12.31
C ASP A 3 -19.71 10.98 -12.02
N ARG A 4 -19.01 11.89 -12.70
CA ARG A 4 -17.58 12.16 -12.55
C ARG A 4 -17.24 12.92 -11.26
N TYR A 5 -18.13 12.98 -10.29
CA TYR A 5 -17.82 13.55 -8.98
C TYR A 5 -17.00 12.53 -8.19
N LYS A 6 -15.69 12.67 -8.24
CA LYS A 6 -14.78 11.96 -7.34
C LYS A 6 -15.18 12.32 -5.91
N HIS A 7 -15.84 11.39 -5.21
CA HIS A 7 -16.10 11.54 -3.79
C HIS A 7 -14.76 11.64 -3.06
N GLN A 8 -14.49 12.75 -2.42
CA GLN A 8 -13.24 12.99 -1.68
C GLN A 8 -13.14 12.14 -0.40
N GLN A 9 -14.23 11.54 0.04
CA GLN A 9 -14.28 10.76 1.28
C GLN A 9 -15.16 9.52 1.12
N LEU A 10 -14.61 8.38 1.58
CA LEU A 10 -15.38 7.14 1.75
C LEU A 10 -15.95 7.13 3.17
N ARG A 11 -17.28 7.03 3.30
CA ARG A 11 -17.97 6.88 4.59
C ARG A 11 -18.47 5.46 4.75
N ILE A 12 -18.16 4.85 5.90
CA ILE A 12 -18.66 3.53 6.27
C ILE A 12 -19.73 3.75 7.36
N GLY A 13 -20.91 3.20 7.14
CA GLY A 13 -22.03 3.33 8.06
C GLY A 13 -23.00 2.16 7.99
N LEU A 14 -23.98 2.15 8.90
CA LEU A 14 -25.09 1.21 8.85
C LEU A 14 -26.06 1.59 7.74
N VAL A 15 -26.60 0.57 7.11
CA VAL A 15 -27.55 0.68 5.99
C VAL A 15 -28.90 0.12 6.41
N SER A 16 -29.99 0.77 5.99
CA SER A 16 -31.34 0.27 6.23
C SER A 16 -31.64 -0.96 5.39
N PRO A 17 -32.53 -1.85 5.85
CA PRO A 17 -32.99 -2.98 5.04
C PRO A 17 -33.64 -2.54 3.70
N GLU A 18 -34.35 -1.43 3.71
CA GLU A 18 -34.95 -0.84 2.51
C GLU A 18 -33.89 -0.44 1.49
N GLN A 19 -32.79 0.12 1.93
CA GLN A 19 -31.69 0.53 1.08
C GLN A 19 -30.94 -0.69 0.50
N ILE A 20 -30.79 -1.76 1.30
CA ILE A 20 -30.23 -3.04 0.79
C ILE A 20 -31.15 -3.62 -0.29
N SER A 21 -32.46 -3.59 -0.05
CA SER A 21 -33.45 -4.01 -1.05
C SER A 21 -33.35 -3.17 -2.32
N SER A 22 -33.27 -1.85 -2.23
CA SER A 22 -33.19 -0.96 -3.40
C SER A 22 -31.94 -1.19 -4.25
N TRP A 23 -30.80 -1.52 -3.64
CA TRP A 23 -29.57 -1.84 -4.38
C TRP A 23 -29.62 -3.19 -5.11
N ALA A 24 -30.35 -4.13 -4.54
CA ALA A 24 -30.36 -5.51 -4.98
C ALA A 24 -31.56 -5.85 -5.89
N THR A 25 -32.67 -5.11 -5.76
CA THR A 25 -33.90 -5.41 -6.52
C THR A 25 -33.86 -4.71 -7.88
N LYS A 26 -34.13 -5.49 -8.92
CA LYS A 26 -34.42 -5.01 -10.27
C LYS A 26 -35.86 -5.22 -10.59
N ILE A 27 -36.44 -4.29 -11.34
CA ILE A 27 -37.76 -4.42 -11.93
C ILE A 27 -37.54 -4.78 -13.41
N LEU A 28 -37.89 -5.98 -13.78
CA LEU A 28 -37.84 -6.39 -15.18
C LEU A 28 -38.96 -5.67 -15.98
N PRO A 29 -38.83 -5.53 -17.31
CA PRO A 29 -39.86 -4.91 -18.15
C PRO A 29 -41.21 -5.59 -18.06
N ASN A 30 -41.27 -6.86 -17.68
CA ASN A 30 -42.52 -7.57 -17.39
C ASN A 30 -43.14 -7.24 -16.01
N GLY A 31 -42.56 -6.30 -15.24
CA GLY A 31 -43.01 -5.90 -13.91
C GLY A 31 -42.61 -6.84 -12.79
N GLU A 32 -41.86 -7.91 -13.07
CA GLU A 32 -41.40 -8.86 -12.03
C GLU A 32 -40.21 -8.30 -11.25
N LEU A 33 -40.30 -8.39 -9.93
CA LEU A 33 -39.22 -7.98 -9.02
C LEU A 33 -38.19 -9.13 -8.87
N VAL A 34 -36.96 -8.87 -9.25
CA VAL A 34 -35.86 -9.85 -9.18
C VAL A 34 -34.74 -9.31 -8.30
N GLY A 35 -34.15 -10.17 -7.47
CA GLY A 35 -33.03 -9.79 -6.58
C GLY A 35 -32.81 -10.75 -5.42
N GLU A 36 -33.84 -11.56 -5.06
CA GLU A 36 -33.72 -12.53 -3.97
C GLU A 36 -32.99 -13.80 -4.42
N VAL A 37 -31.96 -14.20 -3.68
CA VAL A 37 -31.23 -15.46 -3.87
C VAL A 37 -31.82 -16.51 -2.95
N THR A 38 -32.43 -17.56 -3.51
CA THR A 38 -33.12 -18.61 -2.76
C THR A 38 -32.47 -19.98 -2.88
N LYS A 39 -31.79 -20.26 -3.99
CA LYS A 39 -31.21 -21.58 -4.26
C LYS A 39 -29.75 -21.67 -3.86
N VAL A 40 -29.39 -22.80 -3.26
CA VAL A 40 -28.05 -23.13 -2.78
C VAL A 40 -27.08 -23.42 -3.91
N SER A 41 -27.60 -24.00 -5.01
CA SER A 41 -26.79 -24.45 -6.14
C SER A 41 -26.25 -23.28 -6.95
N THR A 42 -25.00 -23.41 -7.41
CA THR A 42 -24.27 -22.36 -8.16
C THR A 42 -24.39 -22.56 -9.67
N PHE A 43 -23.81 -23.65 -10.17
CA PHE A 43 -23.81 -24.03 -11.58
C PHE A 43 -24.29 -25.47 -11.75
N HIS A 44 -24.89 -25.74 -12.89
CA HIS A 44 -25.23 -27.09 -13.27
C HIS A 44 -23.95 -27.85 -13.69
N TYR A 45 -23.65 -28.97 -13.07
CA TYR A 45 -22.34 -29.64 -13.23
C TYR A 45 -22.03 -30.12 -14.65
N LYS A 46 -23.09 -30.56 -15.43
CA LYS A 46 -22.90 -30.99 -16.83
C LYS A 46 -22.86 -29.83 -17.81
N THR A 47 -23.80 -28.88 -17.70
CA THR A 47 -23.96 -27.81 -18.68
C THR A 47 -23.15 -26.55 -18.36
N LYS A 48 -22.57 -26.47 -17.18
CA LYS A 48 -21.85 -25.29 -16.63
C LYS A 48 -22.67 -23.99 -16.70
N LYS A 49 -23.99 -24.08 -16.87
CA LYS A 49 -24.89 -22.92 -16.84
C LYS A 49 -25.23 -22.53 -15.41
N ALA A 50 -25.35 -21.22 -15.17
CA ALA A 50 -25.77 -20.68 -13.87
C ALA A 50 -27.22 -21.10 -13.55
N ILE A 51 -27.47 -21.51 -12.31
CA ILE A 51 -28.80 -21.94 -11.89
C ILE A 51 -29.66 -20.73 -11.58
N LYS A 52 -30.94 -20.75 -12.07
CA LYS A 52 -31.93 -19.69 -11.80
C LYS A 52 -32.12 -19.52 -10.29
N ASP A 53 -32.17 -18.28 -9.82
CA ASP A 53 -32.32 -17.87 -8.40
C ASP A 53 -31.20 -18.37 -7.46
N GLY A 54 -30.06 -18.80 -8.04
CA GLY A 54 -28.85 -19.18 -7.30
C GLY A 54 -27.85 -18.03 -7.16
N LEU A 55 -26.72 -18.32 -6.49
CA LEU A 55 -25.64 -17.34 -6.22
C LEU A 55 -24.99 -16.73 -7.48
N PHE A 56 -25.14 -17.34 -8.65
CA PHE A 56 -24.57 -16.88 -9.92
C PHE A 56 -25.64 -16.60 -10.99
N CYS A 57 -26.91 -16.52 -10.60
CA CYS A 57 -28.03 -16.35 -11.51
C CYS A 57 -27.84 -15.14 -12.43
N GLU A 58 -27.94 -15.36 -13.74
CA GLU A 58 -27.78 -14.30 -14.74
C GLU A 58 -28.92 -13.29 -14.72
N ARG A 59 -30.12 -13.72 -14.30
CA ARG A 59 -31.30 -12.87 -14.15
C ARG A 59 -31.11 -11.84 -13.03
N ILE A 60 -30.47 -12.23 -11.91
CA ILE A 60 -30.25 -11.34 -10.75
C ILE A 60 -29.03 -10.46 -11.01
N PHE A 61 -27.91 -11.05 -11.41
CA PHE A 61 -26.60 -10.38 -11.46
C PHE A 61 -26.20 -9.90 -12.87
N GLY A 62 -26.95 -10.26 -13.90
CA GLY A 62 -26.64 -9.94 -15.28
C GLY A 62 -25.96 -11.09 -16.05
N PRO A 63 -25.82 -10.94 -17.38
CA PRO A 63 -25.32 -11.99 -18.27
C PRO A 63 -23.83 -12.28 -18.03
N ILE A 64 -23.40 -13.53 -18.27
CA ILE A 64 -21.98 -13.93 -18.19
C ILE A 64 -21.17 -13.37 -19.35
N LYS A 65 -21.78 -13.35 -20.56
CA LYS A 65 -21.20 -12.75 -21.77
C LYS A 65 -22.06 -11.58 -22.20
N SER A 66 -21.42 -10.47 -22.58
CA SER A 66 -22.11 -9.27 -23.04
C SER A 66 -23.03 -9.58 -24.23
N GLY A 67 -24.31 -9.20 -24.14
CA GLY A 67 -25.28 -9.41 -25.18
C GLY A 67 -25.83 -10.83 -25.34
N PHE A 68 -25.40 -11.81 -24.50
CA PHE A 68 -25.92 -13.18 -24.51
C PHE A 68 -26.79 -13.46 -23.29
N CYS A 69 -27.90 -14.12 -23.50
CA CYS A 69 -28.74 -14.61 -22.41
C CYS A 69 -28.41 -16.06 -22.02
N ALA A 70 -28.95 -16.55 -20.89
CA ALA A 70 -28.78 -17.92 -20.42
C ALA A 70 -29.28 -19.00 -21.39
N CYS A 71 -30.27 -18.67 -22.24
CA CYS A 71 -30.77 -19.58 -23.29
C CYS A 71 -29.80 -19.70 -24.47
N GLY A 72 -28.92 -18.71 -24.68
CA GLY A 72 -27.98 -18.66 -25.81
C GLY A 72 -28.34 -17.65 -26.89
N ASN A 73 -29.46 -16.92 -26.74
CA ASN A 73 -29.82 -15.89 -27.69
C ASN A 73 -28.88 -14.69 -27.56
N TYR A 74 -28.52 -14.10 -28.71
CA TYR A 74 -27.60 -12.94 -28.78
C TYR A 74 -28.40 -11.71 -29.28
N ARG A 75 -28.09 -10.57 -28.67
CA ARG A 75 -28.48 -9.25 -29.16
C ARG A 75 -27.36 -8.25 -29.00
N GLU A 76 -27.29 -7.33 -29.97
CA GLU A 76 -26.28 -6.26 -29.93
C GLU A 76 -26.68 -5.20 -28.89
N ILE A 77 -25.69 -4.75 -28.09
CA ILE A 77 -25.93 -3.80 -27.01
C ILE A 77 -26.06 -2.39 -27.61
N GLY A 78 -27.16 -1.71 -27.37
CA GLY A 78 -27.39 -0.34 -27.82
C GLY A 78 -28.32 -0.19 -29.05
N ASP A 79 -28.89 -1.25 -29.54
CA ASP A 79 -29.91 -1.18 -30.59
C ASP A 79 -31.25 -0.80 -29.94
N GLU A 80 -31.56 0.51 -29.99
CA GLU A 80 -32.82 1.07 -29.40
C GLU A 80 -34.07 0.66 -30.16
N LYS A 81 -33.93 0.01 -31.32
CA LYS A 81 -35.03 -0.28 -32.26
C LYS A 81 -35.77 -1.59 -31.97
N GLU A 82 -35.21 -2.48 -31.17
CA GLU A 82 -35.82 -3.76 -30.87
C GLU A 82 -36.17 -3.89 -29.37
N ASP A 83 -37.44 -3.67 -29.00
CA ASP A 83 -38.00 -4.12 -27.72
C ASP A 83 -38.39 -5.60 -27.85
N PRO A 84 -38.18 -6.44 -26.82
CA PRO A 84 -37.75 -6.13 -25.45
C PRO A 84 -36.22 -6.25 -25.21
N GLN A 85 -35.70 -5.39 -24.34
CA GLN A 85 -34.28 -5.39 -23.91
C GLN A 85 -33.91 -6.61 -23.04
N PHE A 86 -34.78 -7.60 -22.93
CA PHE A 86 -34.58 -8.81 -22.15
C PHE A 86 -35.10 -10.03 -22.88
N CYS A 87 -34.62 -11.22 -22.53
CA CYS A 87 -35.09 -12.47 -23.07
C CYS A 87 -36.37 -12.90 -22.37
N GLU A 88 -37.45 -13.10 -23.12
CA GLU A 88 -38.76 -13.53 -22.58
C GLU A 88 -38.72 -14.89 -21.90
N GLU A 89 -37.89 -15.84 -22.40
CA GLU A 89 -37.79 -17.20 -21.84
C GLU A 89 -37.02 -17.24 -20.49
N CYS A 90 -35.85 -16.62 -20.42
CA CYS A 90 -34.99 -16.72 -19.26
C CYS A 90 -35.01 -15.48 -18.37
N GLY A 91 -35.58 -14.36 -18.83
CA GLY A 91 -35.66 -13.11 -18.08
C GLY A 91 -34.32 -12.40 -17.87
N VAL A 92 -33.31 -12.70 -18.70
CA VAL A 92 -32.00 -12.07 -18.62
C VAL A 92 -31.96 -10.84 -19.53
N GLU A 93 -31.48 -9.72 -19.00
CA GLU A 93 -31.31 -8.47 -19.75
C GLU A 93 -30.10 -8.56 -20.70
N PHE A 94 -30.22 -7.98 -21.90
CA PHE A 94 -29.12 -7.88 -22.86
C PHE A 94 -28.27 -6.65 -22.58
N VAL A 95 -27.40 -6.76 -21.60
CA VAL A 95 -26.51 -5.69 -21.13
C VAL A 95 -25.04 -6.14 -21.12
N ASP A 96 -24.12 -5.21 -20.89
CA ASP A 96 -22.70 -5.54 -20.75
C ASP A 96 -22.48 -6.42 -19.50
N SER A 97 -21.65 -7.45 -19.65
CA SER A 97 -21.27 -8.37 -18.56
C SER A 97 -20.60 -7.67 -17.37
N ARG A 98 -20.08 -6.45 -17.54
CA ARG A 98 -19.52 -5.61 -16.46
C ARG A 98 -20.51 -5.33 -15.33
N VAL A 99 -21.82 -5.43 -15.59
CA VAL A 99 -22.88 -5.32 -14.57
C VAL A 99 -22.67 -6.32 -13.43
N ARG A 100 -22.14 -7.52 -13.71
CA ARG A 100 -21.84 -8.55 -12.71
C ARG A 100 -20.79 -8.13 -11.67
N ARG A 101 -20.09 -7.03 -11.87
CA ARG A 101 -19.11 -6.49 -10.92
C ARG A 101 -19.73 -5.63 -9.82
N TYR A 102 -20.87 -5.02 -10.06
CA TYR A 102 -21.50 -4.09 -9.10
C TYR A 102 -22.94 -4.44 -8.74
N GLN A 103 -23.64 -5.26 -9.54
CA GLN A 103 -24.99 -5.67 -9.22
C GLN A 103 -25.02 -6.59 -8.03
N MET A 104 -25.72 -6.20 -6.98
CA MET A 104 -25.91 -6.97 -5.76
C MET A 104 -27.20 -7.79 -5.83
N GLY A 105 -27.27 -8.85 -5.01
CA GLY A 105 -28.49 -9.56 -4.67
C GLY A 105 -28.73 -9.49 -3.16
N TYR A 106 -29.82 -10.10 -2.66
CA TYR A 106 -30.08 -10.23 -1.25
C TYR A 106 -30.66 -11.58 -0.89
N ILE A 107 -30.47 -11.99 0.35
CA ILE A 107 -31.13 -13.14 0.97
C ILE A 107 -32.09 -12.60 2.02
N LYS A 108 -33.40 -12.89 1.87
CA LYS A 108 -34.38 -12.56 2.89
C LYS A 108 -34.29 -13.60 4.00
N LEU A 109 -33.89 -13.18 5.18
CA LEU A 109 -33.77 -14.07 6.34
C LEU A 109 -35.17 -14.40 6.88
N ALA A 110 -35.39 -15.67 7.21
CA ALA A 110 -36.64 -16.15 7.81
C ALA A 110 -36.79 -15.67 9.27
N TYR A 111 -35.68 -15.41 9.92
CA TYR A 111 -35.60 -14.90 11.29
C TYR A 111 -34.51 -13.81 11.37
N PRO A 112 -34.72 -12.72 12.10
CA PRO A 112 -33.72 -11.67 12.24
C PRO A 112 -32.43 -12.22 12.88
N VAL A 113 -31.26 -11.72 12.44
CA VAL A 113 -29.94 -12.17 12.88
C VAL A 113 -29.14 -10.98 13.40
N THR A 114 -28.58 -11.09 14.59
CA THR A 114 -27.75 -10.03 15.17
C THR A 114 -26.41 -9.95 14.47
N HIS A 115 -26.01 -8.76 14.05
CA HIS A 115 -24.72 -8.57 13.38
C HIS A 115 -23.56 -8.69 14.38
N VAL A 116 -22.73 -9.70 14.20
CA VAL A 116 -21.67 -10.08 15.17
C VAL A 116 -20.63 -8.98 15.41
N TRP A 117 -20.35 -8.11 14.44
CA TRP A 117 -19.42 -7.00 14.63
C TRP A 117 -19.89 -5.99 15.67
N TYR A 118 -21.20 -5.74 15.75
CA TYR A 118 -21.77 -4.80 16.71
C TYR A 118 -22.04 -5.45 18.07
N LEU A 119 -22.12 -6.78 18.11
CA LEU A 119 -22.30 -7.53 19.35
C LEU A 119 -20.98 -7.86 20.03
N LYS A 120 -20.10 -8.61 19.36
CA LYS A 120 -18.92 -9.24 19.98
C LYS A 120 -17.64 -8.43 19.92
N ARG A 121 -17.46 -7.55 18.94
CA ARG A 121 -16.24 -6.72 18.87
C ARG A 121 -16.23 -5.66 19.95
N LEU A 122 -15.12 -5.56 20.65
CA LEU A 122 -14.94 -4.58 21.72
C LEU A 122 -14.46 -3.23 21.16
N PRO A 123 -15.09 -2.11 21.59
CA PRO A 123 -16.27 -2.01 22.45
C PRO A 123 -17.58 -2.39 21.74
N SER A 124 -18.40 -3.24 22.35
CA SER A 124 -19.69 -3.64 21.77
C SER A 124 -20.65 -2.46 21.69
N TYR A 125 -21.15 -2.15 20.49
CA TYR A 125 -22.10 -1.05 20.33
C TYR A 125 -23.48 -1.37 20.89
N ILE A 126 -23.95 -2.61 20.71
CA ILE A 126 -25.22 -3.08 21.25
C ILE A 126 -25.20 -3.04 22.80
N ALA A 127 -24.13 -3.55 23.41
CA ALA A 127 -23.95 -3.52 24.87
C ALA A 127 -23.89 -2.08 25.41
N ASN A 128 -23.22 -1.17 24.69
CA ASN A 128 -23.13 0.24 25.07
C ASN A 128 -24.49 0.96 24.99
N LEU A 129 -25.30 0.68 23.98
CA LEU A 129 -26.62 1.30 23.84
C LEU A 129 -27.60 0.76 24.87
N LEU A 130 -27.62 -0.56 25.10
CA LEU A 130 -28.54 -1.20 26.01
C LEU A 130 -28.13 -1.08 27.49
N ASP A 131 -26.88 -0.65 27.78
CA ASP A 131 -26.30 -0.61 29.14
C ASP A 131 -26.38 -1.96 29.86
N LYS A 132 -26.08 -3.04 29.13
CA LYS A 132 -26.11 -4.42 29.62
C LYS A 132 -24.76 -5.11 29.49
N PRO A 133 -24.43 -6.06 30.36
CA PRO A 133 -23.24 -6.89 30.23
C PRO A 133 -23.26 -7.67 28.90
N LEU A 134 -22.10 -7.76 28.23
CA LEU A 134 -21.99 -8.49 26.96
C LEU A 134 -22.36 -9.96 27.10
N LYS A 135 -21.99 -10.62 28.23
CA LYS A 135 -22.32 -12.02 28.49
C LYS A 135 -23.82 -12.28 28.48
N ASP A 136 -24.62 -11.38 29.09
CA ASP A 136 -26.07 -11.53 29.14
C ASP A 136 -26.69 -11.36 27.73
N LEU A 137 -26.17 -10.45 26.94
CA LEU A 137 -26.60 -10.24 25.55
C LEU A 137 -26.21 -11.43 24.66
N GLU A 138 -25.02 -11.97 24.83
CA GLU A 138 -24.62 -13.20 24.15
C GLU A 138 -25.54 -14.37 24.51
N GLY A 139 -25.82 -14.59 25.80
CA GLY A 139 -26.74 -15.62 26.22
C GLY A 139 -28.17 -15.41 25.69
N LEU A 140 -28.59 -14.14 25.50
CA LEU A 140 -29.89 -13.84 24.90
C LEU A 140 -29.90 -14.18 23.39
N VAL A 141 -28.86 -13.82 22.64
CA VAL A 141 -28.77 -14.09 21.19
C VAL A 141 -28.69 -15.57 20.89
N TYR A 142 -27.94 -16.32 21.70
CA TYR A 142 -27.75 -17.76 21.50
C TYR A 142 -28.71 -18.67 22.29
N GLY A 143 -29.76 -18.06 22.88
CA GLY A 143 -30.87 -18.80 23.47
C GLY A 143 -30.69 -19.30 24.89
N ASP A 144 -29.60 -18.91 25.61
CA ASP A 144 -29.40 -19.25 27.02
C ASP A 144 -30.33 -18.47 27.95
N PHE A 145 -30.83 -17.31 27.52
CA PHE A 145 -31.69 -16.40 28.26
C PHE A 145 -32.91 -15.98 27.48
N TYR A 146 -33.99 -15.67 28.21
CA TYR A 146 -35.20 -15.07 27.69
C TYR A 146 -35.32 -13.63 28.17
N PHE A 147 -35.79 -12.76 27.28
CA PHE A 147 -36.14 -11.39 27.60
C PHE A 147 -37.63 -11.28 27.84
N ALA A 148 -38.00 -10.87 29.04
CA ALA A 148 -39.39 -10.57 29.36
C ALA A 148 -39.66 -9.07 29.15
N ARG A 149 -40.58 -8.70 28.23
CA ARG A 149 -40.96 -7.31 28.00
C ARG A 149 -41.65 -6.74 29.22
N PRO A 150 -41.20 -5.61 29.78
CA PRO A 150 -41.78 -5.08 31.01
C PRO A 150 -43.13 -4.44 30.74
N ILE A 151 -44.10 -4.74 31.59
CA ILE A 151 -45.31 -3.92 31.80
C ILE A 151 -44.95 -2.72 32.71
N ALA A 152 -43.90 -2.84 33.51
CA ALA A 152 -43.37 -1.78 34.41
C ALA A 152 -41.86 -1.59 34.23
N LYS A 153 -41.40 -0.42 34.64
CA LYS A 153 -40.11 0.29 34.39
C LYS A 153 -38.76 -0.46 34.29
N LYS A 154 -38.63 -1.79 34.44
CA LYS A 154 -37.34 -2.46 34.33
C LYS A 154 -37.45 -3.78 33.52
N PRO A 155 -36.68 -3.91 32.40
CA PRO A 155 -36.58 -5.18 31.69
C PRO A 155 -35.81 -6.19 32.53
N THR A 156 -36.33 -7.43 32.62
CA THR A 156 -35.70 -8.52 33.35
C THR A 156 -35.21 -9.57 32.36
N LEU A 157 -33.96 -10.01 32.52
CA LEU A 157 -33.41 -11.20 31.86
C LEU A 157 -33.64 -12.41 32.75
N LEU A 158 -34.24 -13.45 32.19
CA LEU A 158 -34.58 -14.65 32.87
C LEU A 158 -33.77 -15.84 32.33
N ARG A 159 -33.13 -16.56 33.20
CA ARG A 159 -32.39 -17.77 32.86
C ARG A 159 -33.28 -18.97 33.19
N LEU A 160 -33.76 -19.65 32.15
CA LEU A 160 -34.61 -20.84 32.27
C LEU A 160 -33.79 -22.06 31.86
N ARG A 161 -32.99 -22.64 32.80
CA ARG A 161 -32.31 -23.90 32.58
C ARG A 161 -33.27 -25.06 32.78
N GLY A 162 -33.49 -25.84 31.73
CA GLY A 162 -34.20 -27.13 31.84
C GLY A 162 -35.72 -27.09 31.74
N LEU A 163 -36.32 -25.93 31.42
CA LEU A 163 -37.78 -25.86 31.18
C LEU A 163 -38.04 -25.78 29.67
N PHE A 164 -38.90 -26.63 29.16
CA PHE A 164 -39.37 -26.63 27.78
C PHE A 164 -40.49 -25.58 27.59
N GLU A 165 -40.62 -25.06 26.37
CA GLU A 165 -41.55 -23.94 26.07
C GLU A 165 -43.01 -24.32 26.29
N TYR A 166 -43.37 -25.57 26.00
CA TYR A 166 -44.71 -26.08 26.24
C TYR A 166 -45.02 -26.20 27.74
N GLU A 167 -44.00 -26.44 28.59
CA GLU A 167 -44.17 -26.43 30.05
C GLU A 167 -44.40 -24.99 30.54
N ILE A 168 -43.72 -24.00 29.96
CA ILE A 168 -43.95 -22.60 30.31
C ILE A 168 -45.34 -22.14 29.90
N GLU A 169 -45.83 -22.55 28.72
CA GLU A 169 -47.21 -22.25 28.29
C GLU A 169 -48.25 -23.03 29.10
N SER A 170 -48.01 -24.30 29.37
CA SER A 170 -48.88 -25.12 30.22
C SER A 170 -48.92 -24.59 31.66
N TRP A 171 -47.83 -24.12 32.19
CA TRP A 171 -47.75 -23.48 33.50
C TRP A 171 -48.52 -22.15 33.56
N LYS A 172 -48.63 -21.43 32.48
CA LYS A 172 -49.50 -20.24 32.39
C LYS A 172 -50.96 -20.54 32.71
N TYR A 173 -51.42 -21.74 32.38
CA TYR A 173 -52.83 -22.11 32.44
C TYR A 173 -53.16 -23.17 33.51
N SER A 174 -52.22 -24.02 33.97
CA SER A 174 -52.52 -25.25 34.69
C SER A 174 -52.26 -25.21 36.18
N ILE A 175 -51.54 -24.23 36.78
CA ILE A 175 -51.18 -24.26 38.19
C ILE A 175 -51.40 -22.91 38.89
N PRO A 176 -52.62 -22.66 39.39
CA PRO A 176 -52.89 -21.45 40.19
C PRO A 176 -52.22 -21.47 41.56
N LEU A 177 -51.84 -22.62 42.09
CA LEU A 177 -51.34 -22.80 43.47
C LEU A 177 -49.80 -22.53 43.65
N PHE A 178 -49.00 -22.68 42.62
CA PHE A 178 -47.56 -22.42 42.70
C PHE A 178 -47.16 -20.96 42.50
N PHE A 179 -48.08 -20.14 42.02
CA PHE A 179 -47.83 -18.74 41.64
C PHE A 179 -47.98 -17.70 42.77
N ASN A 180 -48.20 -18.16 43.99
CA ASN A 180 -48.24 -17.26 45.16
C ASN A 180 -46.84 -16.97 45.76
N ILE A 181 -45.77 -17.43 45.13
CA ILE A 181 -44.40 -17.09 45.48
C ILE A 181 -44.08 -15.74 44.81
N GLN A 182 -43.73 -14.74 45.65
CA GLN A 182 -43.29 -13.39 45.19
C GLN A 182 -42.25 -13.50 44.07
N GLY A 183 -42.61 -13.21 42.87
CA GLY A 183 -41.75 -13.30 41.68
C GLY A 183 -42.39 -13.92 40.45
N CYS A 184 -43.44 -14.73 40.61
CA CYS A 184 -44.12 -15.40 39.50
C CYS A 184 -45.13 -14.50 38.76
N ASP A 185 -45.63 -13.44 39.39
CA ASP A 185 -46.45 -12.39 38.74
C ASP A 185 -45.75 -11.69 37.57
N THR A 186 -44.43 -11.83 37.52
CA THR A 186 -43.63 -11.30 36.41
C THR A 186 -43.84 -12.06 35.11
N PHE A 187 -44.40 -13.26 35.14
CA PHE A 187 -44.58 -14.14 33.96
C PHE A 187 -45.97 -14.06 33.35
N ARG A 188 -46.98 -13.73 34.13
CA ARG A 188 -48.40 -13.95 33.77
C ARG A 188 -48.89 -13.09 32.57
N ASN A 189 -48.25 -11.97 32.29
CA ASN A 189 -48.68 -11.04 31.22
C ASN A 189 -47.52 -10.45 30.43
N ARG A 190 -46.41 -11.15 30.25
CA ARG A 190 -45.24 -10.64 29.54
C ARG A 190 -44.96 -11.43 28.25
N GLU A 191 -44.74 -10.73 27.16
CA GLU A 191 -44.17 -11.35 25.98
C GLU A 191 -42.75 -11.79 26.27
N LEU A 192 -42.49 -13.07 26.17
CA LEU A 192 -41.15 -13.64 26.23
C LEU A 192 -40.54 -13.63 24.83
N ALA A 193 -39.40 -13.02 24.68
CA ALA A 193 -38.64 -12.99 23.44
C ALA A 193 -37.24 -13.52 23.66
N THR A 194 -36.73 -14.25 22.73
CA THR A 194 -35.35 -14.78 22.74
C THR A 194 -34.67 -14.50 21.40
N GLY A 195 -33.36 -14.73 21.34
CA GLY A 195 -32.59 -14.56 20.10
C GLY A 195 -32.43 -13.11 19.63
N ALA A 196 -32.21 -12.95 18.35
CA ALA A 196 -31.98 -11.64 17.72
C ALA A 196 -33.25 -10.78 17.70
N ASP A 197 -34.46 -11.36 17.66
CA ASP A 197 -35.74 -10.64 17.71
C ASP A 197 -35.87 -9.85 19.04
N ALA A 198 -35.47 -10.48 20.15
CA ALA A 198 -35.44 -9.79 21.44
C ALA A 198 -34.51 -8.57 21.48
N ILE A 199 -33.37 -8.64 20.81
CA ILE A 199 -32.45 -7.51 20.68
C ILE A 199 -33.02 -6.45 19.75
N GLN A 200 -33.60 -6.84 18.63
CA GLN A 200 -34.23 -5.92 17.69
C GLN A 200 -35.32 -5.09 18.34
N LYS A 201 -36.23 -5.75 19.07
CA LYS A 201 -37.30 -5.07 19.84
C LYS A 201 -36.73 -4.10 20.88
N GLN A 202 -35.70 -4.51 21.62
CA GLN A 202 -35.05 -3.65 22.60
C GLN A 202 -34.37 -2.43 21.94
N LEU A 203 -33.74 -2.59 20.78
CA LEU A 203 -33.08 -1.51 20.04
C LEU A 203 -34.12 -0.56 19.41
N ALA A 204 -35.24 -1.08 18.91
CA ALA A 204 -36.34 -0.27 18.37
C ALA A 204 -37.00 0.61 19.43
N ASP A 205 -37.17 0.11 20.65
CA ASP A 205 -37.77 0.84 21.78
C ASP A 205 -36.84 1.96 22.33
N LEU A 206 -35.57 2.08 21.84
CA LEU A 206 -34.60 3.05 22.33
C LEU A 206 -34.85 4.47 21.83
N ASN A 207 -35.01 5.43 22.75
CA ASN A 207 -34.97 6.83 22.41
C ASN A 207 -33.57 7.41 22.57
N LEU A 208 -32.84 7.55 21.45
CA LEU A 208 -31.46 8.04 21.42
C LEU A 208 -31.25 9.41 22.06
N ARG A 209 -32.23 10.31 21.92
CA ARG A 209 -32.17 11.66 22.52
C ARG A 209 -32.23 11.59 24.04
N LYS A 210 -33.12 10.75 24.59
CA LYS A 210 -33.20 10.47 26.03
C LYS A 210 -31.92 9.82 26.56
N ILE A 211 -31.37 8.83 25.86
CA ILE A 211 -30.12 8.17 26.24
C ILE A 211 -28.96 9.16 26.30
N ARG A 212 -28.81 9.99 25.27
CA ARG A 212 -27.76 11.01 25.23
C ARG A 212 -27.88 11.96 26.44
N HIS A 213 -29.08 12.47 26.73
CA HIS A 213 -29.31 13.40 27.81
C HIS A 213 -29.07 12.77 29.20
N SER A 214 -29.65 11.60 29.45
CA SER A 214 -29.48 10.90 30.73
C SER A 214 -28.03 10.51 31.02
N SER A 215 -27.33 9.97 29.98
CA SER A 215 -25.92 9.61 30.10
C SER A 215 -25.03 10.86 30.36
N PHE A 216 -25.34 12.00 29.73
CA PHE A 216 -24.64 13.27 29.98
C PHE A 216 -24.83 13.76 31.38
N LEU A 217 -26.05 13.70 31.91
CA LEU A 217 -26.33 14.09 33.32
C LEU A 217 -25.61 13.21 34.32
N GLU A 218 -25.61 11.88 34.08
CA GLU A 218 -24.87 10.93 34.91
C GLU A 218 -23.36 11.21 34.87
N TRP A 219 -22.80 11.40 33.68
CA TRP A 219 -21.40 11.76 33.50
C TRP A 219 -21.04 13.06 34.25
N LYS A 220 -21.88 14.11 34.13
CA LYS A 220 -21.68 15.38 34.82
C LYS A 220 -21.69 15.20 36.34
N LYS A 221 -22.60 14.37 36.88
CA LYS A 221 -22.64 14.02 38.32
C LYS A 221 -21.35 13.31 38.76
N LEU A 222 -20.84 12.36 37.97
CA LEU A 222 -19.60 11.62 38.27
C LEU A 222 -18.36 12.52 38.18
N VAL A 223 -18.35 13.51 37.30
CA VAL A 223 -17.27 14.50 37.21
C VAL A 223 -17.26 15.41 38.42
N LYS A 224 -18.43 15.91 38.82
CA LYS A 224 -18.55 16.79 40.00
C LYS A 224 -18.19 16.10 41.33
N ARG A 225 -18.44 14.79 41.47
CA ARG A 225 -18.09 14.03 42.67
C ARG A 225 -16.59 13.92 42.90
N GLY A 226 -15.77 14.04 41.87
CA GLY A 226 -14.33 13.90 41.95
C GLY A 226 -13.83 12.52 42.38
N PRO A 227 -12.53 12.35 42.58
CA PRO A 227 -11.95 11.12 43.14
C PRO A 227 -12.17 11.11 44.66
N ARG A 228 -13.04 10.22 45.12
CA ARG A 228 -13.31 9.99 46.58
C ARG A 228 -13.28 8.49 46.80
N GLY A 229 -12.36 7.99 47.61
CA GLY A 229 -12.29 6.60 47.98
C GLY A 229 -11.00 5.88 47.58
N ASN A 230 -10.98 4.58 47.74
CA ASN A 230 -9.85 3.71 47.46
C ASN A 230 -9.49 3.69 45.94
N LYS A 231 -8.25 3.32 45.62
CA LYS A 231 -7.73 3.22 44.24
C LYS A 231 -8.67 2.41 43.34
N TRP A 232 -9.30 1.35 43.88
CA TRP A 232 -10.24 0.48 43.14
C TRP A 232 -11.56 1.21 42.81
N GLU A 233 -12.13 1.96 43.74
CA GLU A 233 -13.35 2.74 43.48
C GLU A 233 -13.12 3.85 42.46
N ASN A 234 -11.98 4.54 42.53
CA ASN A 234 -11.59 5.54 41.55
C ASN A 234 -11.45 4.93 40.15
N GLN A 235 -10.90 3.72 40.05
CA GLN A 235 -10.80 3.00 38.78
C GLN A 235 -12.18 2.62 38.22
N LYS A 236 -13.13 2.19 39.11
CA LYS A 236 -14.52 1.87 38.71
C LYS A 236 -15.23 3.10 38.18
N VAL A 237 -15.08 4.25 38.86
CA VAL A 237 -15.65 5.55 38.44
C VAL A 237 -15.05 5.98 37.10
N ARG A 238 -13.74 5.85 36.92
CA ARG A 238 -13.08 6.15 35.64
C ARG A 238 -13.63 5.31 34.48
N ARG A 239 -13.74 3.98 34.68
CA ARG A 239 -14.32 3.07 33.67
C ARG A 239 -15.77 3.46 33.33
N ARG A 240 -16.58 3.85 34.33
CA ARG A 240 -17.98 4.29 34.08
C ARG A 240 -18.01 5.61 33.32
N LYS A 241 -17.12 6.57 33.60
CA LYS A 241 -17.00 7.82 32.84
C LYS A 241 -16.64 7.55 31.39
N ASP A 242 -15.65 6.70 31.12
CA ASP A 242 -15.22 6.31 29.77
C ASP A 242 -16.34 5.59 29.02
N PHE A 243 -17.10 4.76 29.70
CA PHE A 243 -18.28 4.07 29.13
C PHE A 243 -19.36 5.07 28.72
N LEU A 244 -19.70 6.02 29.62
CA LEU A 244 -20.71 7.05 29.34
C LEU A 244 -20.30 7.95 28.19
N MET A 245 -19.02 8.36 28.10
CA MET A 245 -18.52 9.14 26.98
C MET A 245 -18.68 8.41 25.65
N ARG A 246 -18.34 7.12 25.60
CA ARG A 246 -18.54 6.28 24.41
C ARG A 246 -20.02 6.17 24.04
N ARG A 247 -20.91 5.98 25.03
CA ARG A 247 -22.36 5.89 24.83
C ARG A 247 -22.94 7.21 24.30
N ILE A 248 -22.53 8.36 24.85
CA ILE A 248 -22.92 9.68 24.37
C ILE A 248 -22.44 9.89 22.94
N GLY A 249 -21.18 9.57 22.64
CA GLY A 249 -20.60 9.68 21.31
C GLY A 249 -21.36 8.85 20.28
N LEU A 250 -21.64 7.58 20.61
CA LEU A 250 -22.40 6.67 19.75
C LEU A 250 -23.82 7.18 19.49
N ALA A 251 -24.55 7.57 20.55
CA ALA A 251 -25.89 8.14 20.41
C ALA A 251 -25.90 9.42 19.55
N LYS A 252 -24.88 10.29 19.71
CA LYS A 252 -24.72 11.50 18.90
C LYS A 252 -24.52 11.16 17.41
N HIS A 253 -23.65 10.19 17.10
CA HIS A 253 -23.39 9.77 15.72
C HIS A 253 -24.62 9.16 15.05
N LEU A 254 -25.37 8.32 15.76
CA LEU A 254 -26.60 7.73 15.23
C LEU A 254 -27.67 8.80 14.95
N ILE A 255 -27.82 9.81 15.85
CA ILE A 255 -28.77 10.92 15.66
C ILE A 255 -28.37 11.79 14.44
N LEU A 256 -27.08 12.15 14.33
CA LEU A 256 -26.58 13.03 13.26
C LEU A 256 -26.71 12.41 11.87
N ASN A 257 -26.60 11.09 11.76
CA ASN A 257 -26.67 10.37 10.51
C ASN A 257 -28.07 9.77 10.24
N ASN A 258 -29.06 10.03 11.08
CA ASN A 258 -30.41 9.45 11.01
C ASN A 258 -30.43 7.91 10.95
N ILE A 259 -29.50 7.26 11.67
CA ILE A 259 -29.38 5.81 11.70
C ILE A 259 -30.21 5.25 12.84
N GLN A 260 -31.06 4.25 12.52
CA GLN A 260 -31.84 3.54 13.54
C GLN A 260 -31.00 2.42 14.17
N PRO A 261 -30.99 2.28 15.51
CA PRO A 261 -30.23 1.24 16.20
C PRO A 261 -30.61 -0.19 15.80
N GLU A 262 -31.87 -0.42 15.43
CA GLU A 262 -32.40 -1.73 15.01
C GLU A 262 -31.74 -2.26 13.73
N TRP A 263 -31.11 -1.41 12.92
CA TRP A 263 -30.37 -1.84 11.72
C TRP A 263 -29.10 -2.65 12.06
N MET A 264 -28.70 -2.72 13.33
CA MET A 264 -27.65 -3.64 13.81
C MET A 264 -28.10 -5.10 13.85
N VAL A 265 -29.41 -5.34 13.63
CA VAL A 265 -30.00 -6.65 13.46
C VAL A 265 -30.44 -6.80 12.01
N LEU A 266 -29.91 -7.82 11.36
CA LEU A 266 -30.10 -8.06 9.94
C LEU A 266 -31.43 -8.80 9.68
N SER A 267 -32.30 -8.24 8.88
CA SER A 267 -33.48 -8.92 8.29
C SER A 267 -33.23 -9.31 6.82
N LEU A 268 -32.38 -8.54 6.13
CA LEU A 268 -31.92 -8.82 4.77
C LEU A 268 -30.39 -8.92 4.80
N LEU A 269 -29.85 -9.96 4.19
CA LEU A 269 -28.42 -10.16 4.03
C LEU A 269 -28.02 -9.85 2.60
N PRO A 270 -27.15 -8.86 2.34
CA PRO A 270 -26.70 -8.54 1.00
C PRO A 270 -25.77 -9.64 0.46
N VAL A 271 -25.94 -9.97 -0.82
CA VAL A 271 -25.09 -10.91 -1.55
C VAL A 271 -24.18 -10.13 -2.47
N LEU A 272 -22.86 -10.34 -2.32
CA LEU A 272 -21.86 -9.68 -3.15
C LEU A 272 -22.02 -10.03 -4.63
N PRO A 273 -21.65 -9.10 -5.54
CA PRO A 273 -21.57 -9.39 -6.96
C PRO A 273 -20.70 -10.61 -7.28
N PRO A 274 -21.04 -11.40 -8.30
CA PRO A 274 -20.31 -12.62 -8.66
C PRO A 274 -18.81 -12.41 -8.96
N GLU A 275 -18.45 -11.31 -9.60
CA GLU A 275 -17.08 -10.96 -9.94
C GLU A 275 -16.17 -10.75 -8.70
N LEU A 276 -16.74 -10.39 -7.53
CA LEU A 276 -16.01 -10.24 -6.26
C LEU A 276 -15.83 -11.57 -5.53
N ARG A 277 -16.50 -12.65 -5.98
CA ARG A 277 -16.44 -14.00 -5.45
C ARG A 277 -16.43 -15.06 -6.56
N PRO A 278 -15.47 -14.98 -7.50
CA PRO A 278 -15.49 -15.76 -8.73
C PRO A 278 -15.37 -17.27 -8.48
N ILE A 279 -15.83 -18.04 -9.45
CA ILE A 279 -15.49 -19.45 -9.62
C ILE A 279 -14.54 -19.54 -10.81
N ILE A 280 -13.36 -20.12 -10.59
CA ILE A 280 -12.31 -20.27 -11.59
C ILE A 280 -12.26 -21.73 -12.02
N GLU A 281 -12.22 -21.97 -13.31
CA GLU A 281 -11.96 -23.28 -13.88
C GLU A 281 -10.44 -23.48 -14.01
N LEU A 282 -9.94 -24.51 -13.33
CA LEU A 282 -8.54 -24.94 -13.42
C LEU A 282 -8.37 -25.91 -14.60
N ASP A 283 -7.12 -26.10 -15.03
CA ASP A 283 -6.76 -27.10 -16.02
C ASP A 283 -7.29 -28.47 -15.60
N GLY A 284 -7.98 -29.16 -16.52
CA GLY A 284 -8.66 -30.42 -16.23
C GLY A 284 -10.16 -30.30 -15.87
N GLY A 285 -10.76 -29.10 -15.98
CA GLY A 285 -12.20 -28.88 -15.77
C GLY A 285 -12.67 -28.83 -14.33
N ILE A 286 -11.75 -28.76 -13.37
CA ILE A 286 -12.03 -28.63 -11.93
C ILE A 286 -12.41 -27.17 -11.63
N LEU A 287 -13.57 -26.99 -10.99
CA LEU A 287 -14.04 -25.68 -10.58
C LEU A 287 -13.55 -25.35 -9.16
N MET A 288 -12.77 -24.30 -9.03
CA MET A 288 -12.36 -23.73 -7.75
C MET A 288 -13.25 -22.55 -7.39
N SER A 289 -13.91 -22.63 -6.25
CA SER A 289 -14.82 -21.60 -5.74
C SER A 289 -14.17 -20.77 -4.63
N SER A 290 -14.50 -19.49 -4.56
CA SER A 290 -14.16 -18.66 -3.41
C SER A 290 -14.82 -19.18 -2.13
N ASP A 291 -14.11 -19.12 -0.99
CA ASP A 291 -14.59 -19.58 0.32
C ASP A 291 -15.91 -18.93 0.74
N ILE A 292 -16.12 -17.67 0.38
CA ILE A 292 -17.35 -16.91 0.67
C ILE A 292 -18.59 -17.57 0.04
N ASN A 293 -18.46 -18.20 -1.13
CA ASN A 293 -19.59 -18.88 -1.76
C ASN A 293 -20.07 -20.07 -0.91
N GLU A 294 -19.16 -20.82 -0.29
CA GLU A 294 -19.53 -21.94 0.59
C GLU A 294 -20.21 -21.44 1.87
N LEU A 295 -19.73 -20.32 2.41
CA LEU A 295 -20.38 -19.70 3.56
C LEU A 295 -21.77 -19.17 3.23
N TYR A 296 -21.99 -18.55 2.06
CA TYR A 296 -23.34 -18.19 1.59
C TYR A 296 -24.24 -19.41 1.38
N ARG A 297 -23.71 -20.48 0.80
CA ARG A 297 -24.47 -21.75 0.64
C ARG A 297 -24.99 -22.27 1.95
N ARG A 298 -24.20 -22.23 3.01
CA ARG A 298 -24.61 -22.64 4.36
C ARG A 298 -25.71 -21.74 4.91
N VAL A 299 -25.59 -20.42 4.76
CA VAL A 299 -26.63 -19.49 5.20
C VAL A 299 -27.94 -19.79 4.48
N ILE A 300 -27.92 -19.96 3.15
CA ILE A 300 -29.13 -20.25 2.35
C ILE A 300 -29.75 -21.59 2.79
N ASN A 301 -28.94 -22.64 3.00
CA ASN A 301 -29.42 -23.92 3.47
C ASN A 301 -30.13 -23.79 4.83
N ARG A 302 -29.49 -23.17 5.83
CA ARG A 302 -30.10 -22.99 7.14
C ARG A 302 -31.36 -22.12 7.08
N ASN A 303 -31.34 -21.09 6.27
CA ASN A 303 -32.50 -20.23 6.07
C ASN A 303 -33.68 -20.97 5.41
N ASN A 304 -33.43 -21.80 4.40
CA ASN A 304 -34.46 -22.59 3.77
C ASN A 304 -35.05 -23.65 4.69
N SER A 305 -34.20 -24.37 5.44
CA SER A 305 -34.64 -25.34 6.46
C SER A 305 -35.51 -24.67 7.53
N LEU A 306 -35.13 -23.49 8.00
CA LEU A 306 -35.95 -22.72 8.95
C LEU A 306 -37.28 -22.25 8.32
N ARG A 307 -37.29 -21.78 7.05
CA ARG A 307 -38.53 -21.42 6.35
C ARG A 307 -39.51 -22.61 6.24
N GLU A 308 -39.00 -23.80 5.96
CA GLU A 308 -39.80 -25.04 5.89
C GLU A 308 -40.40 -25.39 7.24
N LEU A 309 -39.60 -25.30 8.32
CA LEU A 309 -40.08 -25.56 9.68
C LEU A 309 -41.16 -24.55 10.12
N LEU A 310 -40.95 -23.24 9.80
CA LEU A 310 -41.91 -22.20 10.14
C LEU A 310 -43.26 -22.36 9.37
N ARG A 311 -43.22 -22.98 8.19
CA ARG A 311 -44.45 -23.31 7.43
C ARG A 311 -45.20 -24.53 8.01
N ASN A 312 -44.45 -25.42 8.66
CA ASN A 312 -45.01 -26.60 9.27
C ASN A 312 -45.57 -26.27 10.68
N ARG A 313 -46.89 -26.25 10.80
CA ARG A 313 -47.62 -25.94 12.05
C ARG A 313 -47.33 -26.91 13.21
N PHE A 314 -46.83 -28.10 12.89
CA PHE A 314 -46.57 -29.17 13.87
C PHE A 314 -45.11 -29.26 14.30
N ALA A 315 -44.26 -28.31 13.84
CA ALA A 315 -42.85 -28.30 14.21
C ALA A 315 -42.65 -27.97 15.71
N PRO A 316 -41.88 -28.76 16.46
CA PRO A 316 -41.56 -28.48 17.86
C PRO A 316 -40.83 -27.12 18.00
N GLY A 317 -41.18 -26.31 19.00
CA GLY A 317 -40.57 -25.02 19.26
C GLY A 317 -39.07 -25.07 19.49
N ASP A 318 -38.60 -26.13 20.17
CA ASP A 318 -37.16 -26.33 20.40
C ASP A 318 -36.35 -26.61 19.13
N LEU A 319 -36.96 -27.28 18.14
CA LEU A 319 -36.36 -27.52 16.86
C LEU A 319 -36.25 -26.19 16.06
N ILE A 320 -37.28 -25.37 16.10
CA ILE A 320 -37.27 -24.05 15.45
C ILE A 320 -36.15 -23.21 16.07
N ARG A 321 -36.03 -23.13 17.39
CA ARG A 321 -34.95 -22.38 18.08
C ARG A 321 -33.57 -22.90 17.74
N SER A 322 -33.40 -24.23 17.71
CA SER A 322 -32.12 -24.82 17.29
C SER A 322 -31.74 -24.37 15.87
N GLN A 323 -32.70 -24.31 14.94
CA GLN A 323 -32.43 -23.81 13.57
C GLN A 323 -32.21 -22.31 13.54
N GLU A 324 -32.85 -21.50 14.36
CA GLU A 324 -32.57 -20.07 14.53
C GLU A 324 -31.15 -19.82 14.99
N GLN A 325 -30.66 -20.58 15.98
CA GLN A 325 -29.27 -20.55 16.46
C GLN A 325 -28.29 -20.94 15.34
N LEU A 326 -28.57 -22.02 14.62
CA LEU A 326 -27.73 -22.47 13.51
C LEU A 326 -27.70 -21.44 12.36
N LEU A 327 -28.79 -20.72 12.12
CA LEU A 327 -28.83 -19.60 11.15
C LEU A 327 -27.97 -18.43 11.64
N GLN A 328 -28.10 -18.05 12.93
CA GLN A 328 -27.25 -17.03 13.56
C GLN A 328 -25.77 -17.40 13.45
N GLU A 329 -25.41 -18.64 13.74
CA GLU A 329 -24.03 -19.15 13.62
C GLU A 329 -23.51 -19.13 12.17
N ALA A 330 -24.34 -19.48 11.21
CA ALA A 330 -23.98 -19.46 9.81
C ALA A 330 -23.70 -18.03 9.31
N VAL A 331 -24.49 -17.04 9.74
CA VAL A 331 -24.24 -15.64 9.43
C VAL A 331 -23.03 -15.09 10.17
N ASP A 332 -22.84 -15.48 11.45
CA ASP A 332 -21.65 -15.09 12.21
C ASP A 332 -20.36 -15.58 11.55
N THR A 333 -20.34 -16.82 11.06
CA THR A 333 -19.17 -17.37 10.33
C THR A 333 -18.93 -16.72 8.99
N LEU A 334 -19.97 -16.29 8.30
CA LEU A 334 -19.86 -15.52 7.06
C LEU A 334 -19.22 -14.16 7.31
N LEU A 335 -19.61 -13.47 8.38
CA LEU A 335 -19.12 -12.15 8.73
C LEU A 335 -17.73 -12.17 9.37
N ASP A 336 -17.50 -13.08 10.33
CA ASP A 336 -16.24 -13.19 11.10
C ASP A 336 -16.01 -14.61 11.58
N ASN A 337 -15.33 -15.43 10.79
CA ASN A 337 -15.10 -16.82 11.12
C ASN A 337 -14.14 -16.97 12.31
N GLY A 338 -14.51 -17.76 13.31
CA GLY A 338 -13.73 -18.00 14.53
C GLY A 338 -14.04 -17.05 15.69
N VAL A 339 -14.96 -16.10 15.54
CA VAL A 339 -15.37 -15.16 16.61
C VAL A 339 -16.00 -15.87 17.83
N ARG A 340 -16.57 -17.07 17.65
CA ARG A 340 -17.17 -17.88 18.71
C ARG A 340 -16.26 -18.98 19.30
N GLY A 341 -15.03 -19.08 18.83
CA GLY A 341 -14.09 -20.12 19.24
C GLY A 341 -13.39 -20.78 18.08
N GLN A 342 -13.65 -22.07 17.83
CA GLN A 342 -13.01 -22.78 16.73
C GLN A 342 -13.54 -22.28 15.37
N PRO A 343 -12.64 -21.84 14.45
CA PRO A 343 -13.04 -21.43 13.13
C PRO A 343 -13.53 -22.63 12.32
N MET A 344 -14.48 -22.35 11.44
CA MET A 344 -14.96 -23.34 10.49
C MET A 344 -13.88 -23.65 9.45
N ARG A 345 -13.72 -24.94 9.15
CA ARG A 345 -12.68 -25.48 8.30
C ARG A 345 -13.24 -26.26 7.13
N ASP A 346 -12.45 -26.34 6.06
CA ASP A 346 -12.67 -27.18 4.91
C ASP A 346 -12.32 -28.67 5.22
N ARG A 347 -12.63 -29.57 4.28
CA ARG A 347 -12.26 -30.99 4.34
C ARG A 347 -10.74 -31.20 4.49
N HIS A 348 -9.93 -30.29 3.99
CA HIS A 348 -8.48 -30.27 4.10
C HIS A 348 -7.96 -29.53 5.34
N ASN A 349 -8.83 -29.29 6.34
CA ASN A 349 -8.50 -28.59 7.58
C ASN A 349 -8.09 -27.12 7.43
N LYS A 350 -8.29 -26.51 6.25
CA LYS A 350 -8.05 -25.10 5.97
C LYS A 350 -9.24 -24.26 6.48
N VAL A 351 -8.94 -23.13 7.12
CA VAL A 351 -9.96 -22.20 7.61
C VAL A 351 -10.57 -21.43 6.44
N TYR A 352 -11.92 -21.37 6.38
CA TYR A 352 -12.61 -20.54 5.39
C TYR A 352 -12.39 -19.06 5.67
N LYS A 353 -12.09 -18.29 4.62
CA LYS A 353 -11.96 -16.83 4.70
C LYS A 353 -13.35 -16.18 4.74
N SER A 354 -13.64 -15.48 5.86
CA SER A 354 -14.84 -14.69 6.07
C SER A 354 -14.71 -13.26 5.51
N PHE A 355 -15.79 -12.46 5.56
CA PHE A 355 -15.72 -11.05 5.17
C PHE A 355 -14.68 -10.25 5.97
N SER A 356 -14.58 -10.52 7.28
CA SER A 356 -13.54 -9.89 8.11
C SER A 356 -12.14 -10.19 7.60
N ASP A 357 -11.88 -11.43 7.18
CA ASP A 357 -10.57 -11.85 6.67
C ASP A 357 -10.27 -11.29 5.29
N VAL A 358 -11.30 -11.11 4.44
CA VAL A 358 -11.17 -10.45 3.12
C VAL A 358 -10.80 -8.97 3.25
N LEU A 359 -11.23 -8.30 4.32
CA LEU A 359 -10.94 -6.88 4.55
C LEU A 359 -9.68 -6.66 5.37
N LYS A 360 -9.44 -7.51 6.38
CA LYS A 360 -8.43 -7.37 7.43
C LYS A 360 -7.18 -8.21 7.13
N GLY A 361 -6.05 -7.79 7.69
CA GLY A 361 -4.79 -8.55 7.65
C GLY A 361 -3.92 -8.26 6.43
N LYS A 362 -2.83 -9.02 6.26
CA LYS A 362 -1.83 -8.87 5.21
C LYS A 362 -2.41 -9.10 3.81
N GLU A 363 -3.28 -10.11 3.68
CA GLU A 363 -3.96 -10.50 2.43
C GLU A 363 -5.33 -9.82 2.27
N GLY A 364 -5.68 -8.89 3.17
CA GLY A 364 -6.95 -8.19 3.14
C GLY A 364 -6.99 -7.06 2.11
N ARG A 365 -8.20 -6.67 1.71
CA ARG A 365 -8.47 -5.65 0.69
C ARG A 365 -7.71 -4.34 0.90
N PHE A 366 -7.61 -3.88 2.14
CA PHE A 366 -6.93 -2.62 2.44
C PHE A 366 -5.43 -2.68 2.17
N ARG A 367 -4.74 -3.74 2.61
CA ARG A 367 -3.27 -3.84 2.48
C ARG A 367 -2.83 -4.38 1.12
N GLU A 368 -3.55 -5.35 0.57
CA GLU A 368 -3.14 -6.04 -0.67
C GLU A 368 -3.57 -5.30 -1.94
N THR A 369 -4.76 -4.69 -1.96
CA THR A 369 -5.34 -4.18 -3.20
C THR A 369 -5.64 -2.68 -3.22
N LEU A 370 -5.81 -2.01 -2.08
CA LEU A 370 -6.08 -0.58 -2.01
C LEU A 370 -4.82 0.26 -1.78
N LEU A 371 -3.93 -0.16 -0.87
CA LEU A 371 -2.65 0.51 -0.64
C LEU A 371 -1.62 0.20 -1.73
N GLY A 372 -1.75 -0.92 -2.42
CA GLY A 372 -0.94 -1.29 -3.56
C GLY A 372 -1.74 -2.15 -4.52
N LYS A 373 -1.38 -2.14 -5.81
CA LYS A 373 -2.00 -2.97 -6.85
C LYS A 373 -0.93 -3.64 -7.68
N ARG A 374 -1.26 -4.78 -8.26
CA ARG A 374 -0.44 -5.37 -9.33
C ARG A 374 -0.62 -4.48 -10.55
N VAL A 375 0.49 -4.11 -11.17
CA VAL A 375 0.52 -3.20 -12.31
C VAL A 375 1.15 -3.87 -13.51
N ASP A 376 0.60 -3.58 -14.69
CA ASP A 376 1.17 -3.98 -15.98
C ASP A 376 2.39 -3.12 -16.31
N TYR A 377 3.06 -3.38 -17.41
CA TYR A 377 4.28 -2.71 -17.84
C TYR A 377 5.38 -2.77 -16.78
N SER A 378 5.55 -3.95 -16.22
CA SER A 378 6.51 -4.24 -15.17
C SER A 378 7.37 -5.43 -15.54
N GLY A 379 8.64 -5.36 -15.18
CA GLY A 379 9.60 -6.44 -15.37
C GLY A 379 10.49 -6.61 -14.14
N ARG A 380 11.29 -7.64 -14.11
CA ARG A 380 12.23 -7.92 -13.03
C ARG A 380 13.50 -8.51 -13.59
N SER A 381 14.65 -8.05 -13.09
CA SER A 381 15.95 -8.64 -13.44
C SER A 381 16.96 -8.44 -12.30
N VAL A 382 18.08 -9.14 -12.43
CA VAL A 382 19.23 -8.99 -11.54
C VAL A 382 19.90 -7.64 -11.78
N ILE A 383 20.47 -7.05 -10.75
CA ILE A 383 21.22 -5.79 -10.83
C ILE A 383 22.72 -6.03 -10.82
N VAL A 384 23.43 -5.21 -11.58
CA VAL A 384 24.88 -5.14 -11.59
C VAL A 384 25.35 -3.69 -11.48
N VAL A 385 26.60 -3.49 -11.07
CA VAL A 385 27.16 -2.16 -10.94
C VAL A 385 27.43 -1.53 -12.31
N GLY A 386 27.02 -0.26 -12.50
CA GLY A 386 27.30 0.55 -13.67
C GLY A 386 28.03 1.85 -13.29
N PRO A 387 29.36 1.82 -13.08
CA PRO A 387 30.11 3.00 -12.62
C PRO A 387 30.19 4.12 -13.65
N SER A 388 30.00 3.81 -14.93
CA SER A 388 30.04 4.80 -16.02
C SER A 388 28.71 5.55 -16.22
N LEU A 389 27.63 5.13 -15.54
CA LEU A 389 26.34 5.79 -15.62
C LEU A 389 26.33 7.10 -14.83
N SER A 390 25.59 8.09 -15.30
CA SER A 390 25.25 9.26 -14.49
C SER A 390 24.28 8.89 -13.37
N LEU A 391 24.24 9.70 -12.29
CA LEU A 391 23.42 9.39 -11.12
C LEU A 391 21.92 9.20 -11.45
N HIS A 392 21.40 9.92 -12.44
CA HIS A 392 20.00 9.84 -12.88
C HIS A 392 19.74 8.76 -13.94
N GLN A 393 20.76 8.01 -14.37
CA GLN A 393 20.66 7.01 -15.42
C GLN A 393 20.66 5.60 -14.86
N CYS A 394 19.98 4.69 -15.58
CA CYS A 394 20.08 3.25 -15.35
C CYS A 394 20.26 2.51 -16.68
N GLY A 395 20.97 1.41 -16.65
CA GLY A 395 21.10 0.54 -17.83
C GLY A 395 19.98 -0.47 -17.86
N LEU A 396 19.13 -0.43 -18.89
CA LEU A 396 18.02 -1.36 -19.06
C LEU A 396 18.36 -2.36 -20.18
N PRO A 397 18.27 -3.68 -19.93
CA PRO A 397 18.45 -4.69 -20.96
C PRO A 397 17.51 -4.51 -22.15
N ARG A 398 18.04 -4.62 -23.37
CA ARG A 398 17.25 -4.44 -24.60
C ARG A 398 16.03 -5.37 -24.67
N GLU A 399 16.17 -6.61 -24.22
CA GLU A 399 15.09 -7.61 -24.26
C GLU A 399 13.95 -7.25 -23.28
N ILE A 400 14.27 -6.69 -22.11
CA ILE A 400 13.27 -6.20 -21.15
C ILE A 400 12.62 -4.90 -21.68
N ALA A 401 13.43 -4.01 -22.24
CA ALA A 401 12.95 -2.74 -22.77
C ALA A 401 11.90 -2.94 -23.88
N ILE A 402 12.14 -3.85 -24.82
CA ILE A 402 11.20 -4.10 -25.93
C ILE A 402 9.86 -4.63 -25.44
N GLU A 403 9.85 -5.48 -24.42
CA GLU A 403 8.59 -6.00 -23.82
C GLU A 403 7.86 -4.91 -23.04
N LEU A 404 8.56 -4.12 -22.23
CA LEU A 404 7.95 -3.07 -21.42
C LEU A 404 7.39 -1.94 -22.28
N PHE A 405 8.09 -1.55 -23.34
CA PHE A 405 7.70 -0.46 -24.23
C PHE A 405 6.99 -0.92 -25.51
N GLN A 406 6.55 -2.18 -25.57
CA GLN A 406 5.97 -2.79 -26.78
C GLN A 406 4.86 -1.94 -27.39
N THR A 407 3.93 -1.43 -26.61
CA THR A 407 2.82 -0.61 -27.10
C THR A 407 3.27 0.73 -27.69
N PHE A 408 4.28 1.33 -27.10
CA PHE A 408 4.87 2.60 -27.57
C PHE A 408 5.64 2.37 -28.88
N VAL A 409 6.39 1.28 -28.98
CA VAL A 409 7.10 0.88 -30.21
C VAL A 409 6.13 0.55 -31.34
N ILE A 410 5.03 -0.17 -31.07
CA ILE A 410 3.97 -0.41 -32.05
C ILE A 410 3.40 0.91 -32.58
N ARG A 411 3.13 1.85 -31.68
CA ARG A 411 2.64 3.17 -32.05
C ARG A 411 3.67 3.94 -32.89
N GLY A 412 4.94 3.92 -32.52
CA GLY A 412 6.04 4.51 -33.28
C GLY A 412 6.14 3.94 -34.69
N LEU A 413 6.15 2.61 -34.82
CA LEU A 413 6.19 1.92 -36.12
C LEU A 413 5.01 2.30 -37.04
N ILE A 414 3.83 2.51 -36.49
CA ILE A 414 2.64 2.91 -37.26
C ILE A 414 2.70 4.40 -37.61
N SER A 415 3.12 5.27 -36.69
CA SER A 415 3.19 6.72 -36.91
C SER A 415 4.25 7.10 -37.95
N GLU A 416 5.33 6.35 -38.03
CA GLU A 416 6.40 6.54 -39.05
C GLU A 416 6.12 5.79 -40.35
N HIS A 417 4.92 5.22 -40.50
CA HIS A 417 4.51 4.45 -41.69
C HIS A 417 5.37 3.21 -41.99
N LEU A 418 6.11 2.71 -41.02
CA LEU A 418 6.96 1.52 -41.14
C LEU A 418 6.17 0.22 -40.97
N ALA A 419 4.97 0.28 -40.41
CA ALA A 419 4.04 -0.82 -40.30
C ALA A 419 2.62 -0.38 -40.67
N SER A 420 1.96 -1.14 -41.57
CA SER A 420 0.60 -0.86 -42.05
C SER A 420 -0.49 -1.23 -41.02
N SER A 421 -0.18 -2.11 -40.10
CA SER A 421 -1.12 -2.59 -39.08
C SER A 421 -0.41 -3.07 -37.82
N ILE A 422 -1.19 -3.19 -36.71
CA ILE A 422 -0.70 -3.71 -35.44
C ILE A 422 -0.11 -5.12 -35.60
N GLY A 423 -0.70 -5.96 -36.46
CA GLY A 423 -0.23 -7.32 -36.73
C GLY A 423 1.16 -7.33 -37.39
N VAL A 424 1.39 -6.44 -38.33
CA VAL A 424 2.71 -6.28 -39.00
C VAL A 424 3.73 -5.74 -38.02
N ALA A 425 3.38 -4.72 -37.21
CA ALA A 425 4.26 -4.20 -36.18
C ALA A 425 4.70 -5.29 -35.17
N LYS A 426 3.76 -6.08 -34.67
CA LYS A 426 4.05 -7.20 -33.75
C LYS A 426 4.94 -8.26 -34.39
N ARG A 427 4.80 -8.52 -35.69
CA ARG A 427 5.67 -9.45 -36.42
C ARG A 427 7.10 -8.91 -36.47
N LYS A 428 7.31 -7.65 -36.86
CA LYS A 428 8.62 -6.98 -36.90
C LYS A 428 9.32 -6.98 -35.53
N ILE A 429 8.56 -6.72 -34.44
CA ILE A 429 9.09 -6.78 -33.08
C ILE A 429 9.55 -8.21 -32.74
N ARG A 430 8.78 -9.24 -33.13
CA ARG A 430 9.13 -10.65 -32.90
C ARG A 430 10.36 -11.07 -33.69
N GLU A 431 10.50 -10.59 -34.92
CA GLU A 431 11.64 -10.85 -35.80
C GLU A 431 12.89 -10.03 -35.42
N LYS A 432 12.75 -9.10 -34.45
CA LYS A 432 13.82 -8.22 -33.94
C LYS A 432 14.53 -7.43 -35.05
N GLU A 433 13.77 -6.92 -36.04
CA GLU A 433 14.32 -6.08 -37.09
C GLU A 433 15.15 -4.91 -36.56
N PRO A 434 16.24 -4.46 -37.24
CA PRO A 434 17.09 -3.36 -36.81
C PRO A 434 16.32 -2.05 -36.55
N ILE A 435 15.33 -1.77 -37.38
CA ILE A 435 14.47 -0.57 -37.28
C ILE A 435 13.72 -0.48 -35.93
N VAL A 436 13.36 -1.62 -35.34
CA VAL A 436 12.68 -1.69 -34.04
C VAL A 436 13.56 -1.14 -32.92
N TRP A 437 14.88 -1.34 -33.03
CA TRP A 437 15.83 -0.85 -32.01
C TRP A 437 16.05 0.67 -32.11
N GLU A 438 15.95 1.25 -33.32
CA GLU A 438 16.01 2.71 -33.53
C GLU A 438 14.79 3.36 -32.88
N ILE A 439 13.59 2.90 -33.22
CA ILE A 439 12.34 3.39 -32.64
C ILE A 439 12.31 3.19 -31.12
N LEU A 440 12.79 2.04 -30.62
CA LEU A 440 12.85 1.79 -29.19
C LEU A 440 13.77 2.81 -28.49
N ARG A 441 14.88 3.21 -29.12
CA ARG A 441 15.77 4.25 -28.58
C ARG A 441 15.07 5.59 -28.49
N ASP A 442 14.35 5.99 -29.55
CA ASP A 442 13.61 7.26 -29.60
C ASP A 442 12.47 7.29 -28.57
N VAL A 443 11.75 6.17 -28.39
CA VAL A 443 10.69 6.03 -27.41
C VAL A 443 11.23 6.12 -25.97
N ILE A 444 12.41 5.56 -25.70
CA ILE A 444 13.03 5.56 -24.37
C ILE A 444 13.63 6.93 -24.05
N GLU A 445 14.05 7.68 -25.06
CA GLU A 445 14.58 9.01 -24.85
C GLU A 445 13.53 9.90 -24.20
N GLY A 446 13.85 10.41 -23.03
CA GLY A 446 12.92 11.21 -22.25
C GLY A 446 11.77 10.45 -21.57
N HIS A 447 11.71 9.12 -21.59
CA HIS A 447 10.71 8.34 -20.84
C HIS A 447 11.33 7.74 -19.57
N PRO A 448 11.01 8.24 -18.36
CA PRO A 448 11.58 7.71 -17.11
C PRO A 448 11.03 6.32 -16.80
N VAL A 449 11.83 5.51 -16.11
CA VAL A 449 11.40 4.24 -15.52
C VAL A 449 11.57 4.29 -14.00
N LEU A 450 10.73 3.55 -13.29
CA LEU A 450 10.82 3.41 -11.85
C LEU A 450 11.51 2.09 -11.51
N LEU A 451 12.56 2.14 -10.69
CA LEU A 451 13.21 0.96 -10.14
C LEU A 451 12.78 0.76 -8.70
N ASN A 452 12.46 -0.45 -8.33
CA ASN A 452 12.05 -0.85 -6.99
C ASN A 452 12.81 -2.10 -6.54
N ARG A 453 13.37 -2.06 -5.34
CA ARG A 453 13.91 -3.26 -4.66
C ARG A 453 12.99 -3.70 -3.53
N ALA A 454 12.64 -4.97 -3.50
CA ALA A 454 11.95 -5.58 -2.37
C ALA A 454 12.96 -6.04 -1.28
N PRO A 455 12.68 -5.82 0.03
CA PRO A 455 11.54 -5.11 0.59
C PRO A 455 11.68 -3.57 0.51
N THR A 456 10.61 -2.87 0.19
CA THR A 456 10.59 -1.40 0.19
C THR A 456 10.43 -0.88 1.62
N LEU A 457 11.52 -0.51 2.25
CA LEU A 457 11.54 -0.09 3.66
C LEU A 457 11.18 1.40 3.84
N HIS A 458 11.53 2.24 2.88
CA HIS A 458 11.31 3.68 2.90
C HIS A 458 11.15 4.22 1.47
N ARG A 459 10.77 5.50 1.33
CA ARG A 459 10.46 6.08 0.02
C ARG A 459 11.60 5.99 -1.01
N LEU A 460 12.86 5.96 -0.58
CA LEU A 460 14.02 5.84 -1.47
C LEU A 460 14.23 4.41 -2.01
N GLY A 461 13.45 3.43 -1.56
CA GLY A 461 13.38 2.09 -2.15
C GLY A 461 12.68 2.06 -3.51
N ILE A 462 12.08 3.17 -3.95
CA ILE A 462 11.54 3.37 -5.28
C ILE A 462 12.08 4.70 -5.80
N GLN A 463 12.83 4.67 -6.88
CA GLN A 463 13.38 5.87 -7.52
C GLN A 463 13.19 5.81 -9.03
N ALA A 464 13.12 6.99 -9.66
CA ALA A 464 13.03 7.13 -11.09
C ALA A 464 14.42 7.31 -11.72
N PHE A 465 14.58 6.75 -12.90
CA PHE A 465 15.81 6.84 -13.68
C PHE A 465 15.48 7.06 -15.15
N GLN A 466 16.40 7.70 -15.86
CA GLN A 466 16.40 7.74 -17.32
C GLN A 466 17.06 6.45 -17.82
N PRO A 467 16.35 5.57 -18.54
CA PRO A 467 16.93 4.33 -19.02
C PRO A 467 17.87 4.55 -20.21
N ILE A 468 18.95 3.78 -20.22
CA ILE A 468 19.87 3.62 -21.35
C ILE A 468 19.88 2.15 -21.74
N LEU A 469 19.79 1.85 -23.03
CA LEU A 469 19.82 0.48 -23.51
C LEU A 469 21.21 -0.12 -23.36
N VAL A 470 21.27 -1.25 -22.68
CA VAL A 470 22.50 -2.02 -22.48
C VAL A 470 22.36 -3.44 -23.04
N GLU A 471 23.49 -4.02 -23.42
CA GLU A 471 23.58 -5.42 -23.81
C GLU A 471 23.62 -6.30 -22.56
N GLY A 472 23.13 -7.55 -22.70
CA GLY A 472 23.03 -8.48 -21.58
C GLY A 472 21.61 -8.57 -21.02
N ARG A 473 21.49 -9.15 -19.82
CA ARG A 473 20.20 -9.43 -19.17
C ARG A 473 20.04 -8.78 -17.78
N ALA A 474 21.09 -8.11 -17.32
CA ALA A 474 21.11 -7.45 -16.00
C ALA A 474 20.85 -5.97 -16.12
N ILE A 475 20.23 -5.39 -15.10
CA ILE A 475 20.02 -3.95 -14.96
C ILE A 475 21.29 -3.32 -14.40
N TYR A 476 21.82 -2.29 -15.06
CA TYR A 476 22.96 -1.53 -14.55
C TYR A 476 22.50 -0.41 -13.64
N LEU A 477 23.07 -0.35 -12.45
CA LEU A 477 22.71 0.61 -11.43
C LEU A 477 23.93 1.41 -10.98
N HIS A 478 23.77 2.73 -10.83
CA HIS A 478 24.83 3.58 -10.33
C HIS A 478 25.18 3.23 -8.87
N PRO A 479 26.46 3.07 -8.50
CA PRO A 479 26.85 2.61 -7.16
C PRO A 479 26.42 3.54 -6.02
N LEU A 480 26.30 4.86 -6.22
CA LEU A 480 25.87 5.80 -5.19
C LEU A 480 24.43 5.63 -4.72
N VAL A 481 23.52 5.14 -5.57
CA VAL A 481 22.11 4.91 -5.20
C VAL A 481 21.91 3.62 -4.41
N ARG A 482 22.94 2.75 -4.35
CA ARG A 482 22.92 1.49 -3.61
C ARG A 482 22.44 1.65 -2.18
N LYS A 483 22.94 2.66 -1.45
CA LYS A 483 22.58 2.90 -0.05
C LYS A 483 21.11 3.26 0.13
N GLY A 484 20.52 4.00 -0.82
CA GLY A 484 19.09 4.34 -0.83
C GLY A 484 18.21 3.12 -1.01
N PHE A 485 18.60 2.18 -1.87
CA PHE A 485 17.88 0.93 -2.10
C PHE A 485 18.21 -0.16 -1.06
N ASN A 486 19.24 0.03 -0.25
CA ASN A 486 19.87 -1.03 0.56
C ASN A 486 20.18 -2.27 -0.29
N ALA A 487 20.73 -2.06 -1.49
CA ALA A 487 20.97 -3.08 -2.49
C ALA A 487 22.42 -3.58 -2.46
N ASP A 488 22.61 -4.87 -2.71
CA ASP A 488 23.89 -5.52 -2.92
C ASP A 488 23.94 -6.13 -4.33
N PHE A 489 25.14 -6.29 -4.87
CA PHE A 489 25.32 -6.87 -6.21
C PHE A 489 25.70 -8.37 -6.15
N ASP A 490 25.20 -9.07 -5.15
CA ASP A 490 25.41 -10.50 -4.90
C ASP A 490 24.28 -11.40 -5.46
N GLY A 491 23.47 -10.87 -6.35
CA GLY A 491 22.32 -11.56 -6.95
C GLY A 491 20.98 -10.91 -6.65
N ASP A 492 20.97 -9.72 -6.05
CA ASP A 492 19.76 -8.93 -5.83
C ASP A 492 19.04 -8.64 -7.14
N GLN A 493 17.73 -8.61 -7.08
CA GLN A 493 16.84 -8.30 -8.20
C GLN A 493 16.06 -7.04 -7.93
N MET A 494 15.82 -6.27 -8.97
CA MET A 494 14.93 -5.10 -8.93
C MET A 494 13.78 -5.22 -9.90
N GLY A 495 12.61 -4.70 -9.49
CA GLY A 495 11.48 -4.49 -10.37
C GLY A 495 11.64 -3.19 -11.15
N VAL A 496 11.24 -3.23 -12.43
CA VAL A 496 11.18 -2.06 -13.32
C VAL A 496 9.72 -1.80 -13.63
N HIS A 497 9.30 -0.54 -13.53
CA HIS A 497 7.94 -0.12 -13.85
C HIS A 497 7.97 1.09 -14.78
N VAL A 498 7.06 1.12 -15.76
CA VAL A 498 6.95 2.20 -16.73
C VAL A 498 5.73 3.07 -16.41
N PRO A 499 5.90 4.35 -16.08
CA PRO A 499 4.78 5.29 -15.95
C PRO A 499 4.17 5.56 -17.33
N LEU A 500 2.84 5.39 -17.45
CA LEU A 500 2.16 5.45 -18.76
C LEU A 500 1.67 6.85 -19.11
N SER A 501 1.09 7.59 -18.16
CA SER A 501 0.53 8.92 -18.42
C SER A 501 1.61 10.01 -18.34
N LEU A 502 1.38 11.13 -19.05
CA LEU A 502 2.28 12.27 -19.01
C LEU A 502 2.39 12.88 -17.62
N GLU A 503 1.29 12.88 -16.86
CA GLU A 503 1.28 13.35 -15.48
C GLU A 503 2.16 12.48 -14.58
N ALA A 504 2.05 11.15 -14.72
CA ALA A 504 2.90 10.22 -13.96
C ALA A 504 4.38 10.36 -14.33
N GLN A 505 4.70 10.59 -15.60
CA GLN A 505 6.08 10.86 -16.04
C GLN A 505 6.61 12.18 -15.48
N ALA A 506 5.77 13.23 -15.44
CA ALA A 506 6.14 14.51 -14.85
C ALA A 506 6.41 14.38 -13.33
N GLU A 507 5.54 13.67 -12.60
CA GLU A 507 5.77 13.38 -11.18
C GLU A 507 7.04 12.56 -10.96
N ALA A 508 7.30 11.54 -11.78
CA ALA A 508 8.51 10.74 -11.71
C ALA A 508 9.77 11.61 -11.88
N ARG A 509 9.76 12.55 -12.85
CA ARG A 509 10.89 13.45 -13.10
C ARG A 509 11.11 14.48 -12.00
N LEU A 510 10.03 15.11 -11.51
CA LEU A 510 10.13 16.22 -10.57
C LEU A 510 10.37 15.76 -9.12
N LEU A 511 9.85 14.58 -8.73
CA LEU A 511 9.84 14.14 -7.34
C LEU A 511 10.68 12.90 -7.07
N MET A 512 10.86 12.02 -8.06
CA MET A 512 11.38 10.67 -7.82
C MET A 512 12.76 10.41 -8.41
N PHE A 513 13.31 11.31 -9.21
CA PHE A 513 14.67 11.11 -9.74
C PHE A 513 15.70 11.00 -8.61
N SER A 514 16.68 10.13 -8.81
CA SER A 514 17.74 9.85 -7.83
C SER A 514 18.53 11.08 -7.42
N HIS A 515 18.83 12.00 -8.37
CA HIS A 515 19.54 13.25 -8.09
C HIS A 515 18.73 14.27 -7.28
N MET A 516 17.40 14.13 -7.21
CA MET A 516 16.54 14.94 -6.34
C MET A 516 16.46 14.42 -4.91
N ASN A 517 16.85 13.17 -4.69
CA ASN A 517 16.71 12.47 -3.41
C ASN A 517 18.09 12.15 -2.79
N LEU A 518 18.94 13.16 -2.63
CA LEU A 518 20.30 13.00 -2.10
C LEU A 518 20.35 12.96 -0.58
N LEU A 519 19.33 13.49 0.10
CA LEU A 519 19.28 13.60 1.55
C LEU A 519 18.34 12.56 2.18
N SER A 520 18.73 12.07 3.36
CA SER A 520 17.88 11.18 4.15
C SER A 520 16.63 11.91 4.64
N PRO A 521 15.41 11.37 4.40
CA PRO A 521 14.20 11.97 4.92
C PRO A 521 14.07 11.90 6.45
N ALA A 522 14.85 11.03 7.11
CA ALA A 522 14.78 10.84 8.56
C ALA A 522 15.65 11.84 9.33
N ILE A 523 16.89 12.10 8.86
CA ILE A 523 17.90 12.86 9.61
C ILE A 523 18.34 14.10 8.82
N GLY A 524 18.21 14.09 7.48
CA GLY A 524 18.72 15.16 6.61
C GLY A 524 20.16 14.96 6.16
N ASP A 525 20.83 13.89 6.59
CA ASP A 525 22.20 13.59 6.17
C ASP A 525 22.26 13.12 4.70
N PRO A 526 23.38 13.36 3.99
CA PRO A 526 23.57 12.86 2.63
C PRO A 526 23.58 11.32 2.61
N ILE A 527 22.80 10.73 1.68
CA ILE A 527 22.76 9.28 1.47
C ILE A 527 23.75 8.85 0.39
N CYS A 528 23.87 9.63 -0.67
CA CYS A 528 24.76 9.37 -1.79
C CYS A 528 26.17 9.85 -1.47
N VAL A 529 26.89 9.08 -0.66
CA VAL A 529 28.29 9.37 -0.30
C VAL A 529 29.23 8.34 -0.91
N PRO A 530 30.46 8.73 -1.33
CA PRO A 530 31.46 7.79 -1.81
C PRO A 530 31.77 6.73 -0.75
N THR A 531 31.79 5.47 -1.16
CA THR A 531 32.09 4.32 -0.30
C THR A 531 32.98 3.32 -1.04
N GLN A 532 33.67 2.45 -0.31
CA GLN A 532 34.49 1.37 -0.87
C GLN A 532 35.48 1.86 -1.94
N ASP A 533 35.43 1.34 -3.15
CA ASP A 533 36.37 1.67 -4.23
C ASP A 533 36.35 3.15 -4.63
N MET A 534 35.22 3.82 -4.52
CA MET A 534 35.13 5.27 -4.76
C MET A 534 35.92 6.06 -3.71
N LEU A 535 35.88 5.64 -2.44
CA LEU A 535 36.62 6.28 -1.38
C LEU A 535 38.14 6.04 -1.55
N ILE A 536 38.54 4.82 -1.93
CA ILE A 536 39.90 4.50 -2.27
C ILE A 536 40.38 5.30 -3.48
N GLY A 537 39.57 5.37 -4.55
CA GLY A 537 39.86 6.16 -5.72
C GLY A 537 40.02 7.65 -5.42
N LEU A 538 39.15 8.21 -4.59
CA LEU A 538 39.27 9.60 -4.13
C LEU A 538 40.53 9.82 -3.29
N TYR A 539 40.85 8.87 -2.42
CA TYR A 539 42.10 8.91 -1.63
C TYR A 539 43.35 8.90 -2.53
N VAL A 540 43.40 8.00 -3.52
CA VAL A 540 44.51 7.94 -4.48
C VAL A 540 44.61 9.21 -5.30
N LEU A 541 43.46 9.76 -5.77
CA LEU A 541 43.40 10.98 -6.53
C LEU A 541 43.91 12.20 -5.73
N THR A 542 43.62 12.25 -4.44
CA THR A 542 43.99 13.35 -3.55
C THR A 542 45.28 13.08 -2.76
N SER A 543 45.86 11.88 -2.88
CA SER A 543 47.11 11.57 -2.23
C SER A 543 48.27 12.31 -2.91
N GLY A 544 49.13 12.90 -2.14
CA GLY A 544 50.31 13.60 -2.64
C GLY A 544 51.43 13.53 -1.60
N ASN A 545 52.64 13.88 -2.01
CA ASN A 545 53.75 13.97 -1.08
C ASN A 545 53.54 15.17 -0.15
N GLN A 546 53.00 14.92 1.02
CA GLN A 546 52.65 15.94 2.03
C GLN A 546 53.88 16.66 2.61
N ARG A 547 55.06 16.19 2.30
CA ARG A 547 56.27 16.80 2.78
C ARG A 547 56.56 18.08 2.00
N GLY A 548 56.67 19.19 2.70
CA GLY A 548 57.05 20.46 2.09
C GLY A 548 58.46 20.39 1.44
N ILE A 549 58.73 21.29 0.50
CA ILE A 549 59.98 21.36 -0.28
C ILE A 549 61.21 21.33 0.62
N CYS A 550 61.15 21.92 1.79
CA CYS A 550 62.27 22.12 2.69
C CYS A 550 62.48 21.00 3.71
N VAL A 551 61.54 20.00 3.82
CA VAL A 551 61.62 18.96 4.84
C VAL A 551 62.91 18.13 4.73
N ASN A 552 63.38 17.85 3.52
CA ASN A 552 64.62 17.11 3.31
C ASN A 552 65.86 17.97 3.51
N ARG A 553 65.79 19.30 3.36
CA ARG A 553 66.90 20.22 3.56
C ARG A 553 67.17 20.52 5.03
N TYR A 554 66.13 20.55 5.86
CA TYR A 554 66.23 20.96 7.26
C TYR A 554 66.08 19.81 8.26
N ASN A 555 66.03 18.55 7.79
CA ASN A 555 65.92 17.40 8.69
C ASN A 555 67.31 17.11 9.28
N PRO A 556 67.56 17.42 10.59
CA PRO A 556 68.88 17.28 11.17
C PRO A 556 69.40 15.84 11.17
N CYS A 557 68.54 14.84 11.11
CA CYS A 557 68.90 13.44 11.04
C CYS A 557 69.62 13.05 9.73
N HIS A 558 69.25 13.70 8.59
CA HIS A 558 69.90 13.45 7.31
C HIS A 558 71.28 14.09 7.17
N ARG A 559 71.58 15.16 7.93
CA ARG A 559 72.88 15.81 7.94
C ARG A 559 73.97 14.98 8.62
N ARG A 560 73.60 14.19 9.66
CA ARG A 560 74.58 13.34 10.41
C ARG A 560 74.99 12.10 9.63
N ASN A 561 74.16 11.55 8.79
CA ASN A 561 74.45 10.35 7.99
C ASN A 561 75.28 10.65 6.72
N SER A 562 75.34 11.89 6.26
CA SER A 562 76.07 12.26 5.03
C SER A 562 77.61 12.50 5.30
N GLN A 563 78.04 12.56 6.54
CA GLN A 563 79.49 12.76 6.85
C GLN A 563 80.29 11.46 6.99
N ASN A 564 79.63 10.28 7.12
CA ASN A 564 80.35 9.02 7.40
C ASN A 564 80.14 7.92 6.33
N GLN A 565 79.49 8.18 5.25
CA GLN A 565 79.43 7.22 4.13
C GLN A 565 80.39 7.71 3.02
N ARG A 566 81.49 6.97 2.81
CA ARG A 566 82.29 7.04 1.60
C ARG A 566 81.27 6.80 0.42
N ILE A 567 81.07 7.84 -0.34
CA ILE A 567 80.15 7.83 -1.43
C ILE A 567 80.72 7.01 -2.55
N ASP A 568 80.23 5.79 -2.77
CA ASP A 568 80.45 5.08 -4.02
C ASP A 568 79.81 5.90 -5.16
N LYS A 569 80.70 6.44 -6.00
CA LYS A 569 80.39 7.38 -7.09
C LYS A 569 79.40 6.83 -8.18
N ASN A 570 79.04 5.57 -8.10
CA ASN A 570 78.25 4.92 -9.15
C ASN A 570 76.74 4.74 -8.90
N ASN A 571 76.17 5.13 -7.76
CA ASN A 571 74.76 4.88 -7.44
C ASN A 571 73.91 6.10 -7.06
N TYR A 572 74.41 7.33 -7.29
CA TYR A 572 73.59 8.54 -7.08
C TYR A 572 73.30 9.28 -8.38
N LYS A 573 72.54 8.67 -9.27
CA LYS A 573 71.68 9.44 -10.15
C LYS A 573 70.35 9.79 -9.41
N TYR A 574 70.44 10.50 -8.30
CA TYR A 574 69.39 11.39 -7.88
C TYR A 574 69.47 12.61 -8.83
N THR A 575 68.91 12.50 -10.00
CA THR A 575 68.46 13.64 -10.77
C THR A 575 67.56 14.40 -9.82
N LYS A 576 67.97 15.58 -9.38
CA LYS A 576 67.07 16.62 -8.87
C LYS A 576 66.12 16.94 -10.00
N GLU A 577 65.05 16.13 -10.14
CA GLU A 577 63.94 16.46 -10.98
C GLU A 577 63.34 17.74 -10.40
N LYS A 578 63.61 18.86 -11.06
CA LYS A 578 62.98 20.12 -10.70
C LYS A 578 61.51 19.91 -10.89
N GLU A 579 60.73 20.12 -9.82
CA GLU A 579 59.27 20.06 -9.92
C GLU A 579 58.80 20.98 -11.03
N PRO A 580 57.97 20.53 -12.01
CA PRO A 580 57.59 21.33 -13.17
C PRO A 580 56.62 22.43 -12.76
N PHE A 581 56.73 23.59 -13.45
CA PHE A 581 55.86 24.73 -13.31
C PHE A 581 54.88 24.78 -14.48
N PHE A 582 53.60 24.97 -14.18
CA PHE A 582 52.51 25.09 -15.16
C PHE A 582 51.80 26.41 -14.97
N CYS A 583 51.48 27.08 -16.11
CA CYS A 583 50.71 28.31 -16.11
C CYS A 583 49.20 28.07 -15.99
N ASN A 584 48.71 26.94 -16.50
CA ASN A 584 47.29 26.63 -16.57
C ASN A 584 47.05 25.16 -16.10
N ALA A 585 45.86 24.91 -15.57
CA ALA A 585 45.42 23.57 -15.20
C ALA A 585 45.38 22.62 -16.41
N TYR A 586 45.02 23.17 -17.60
CA TYR A 586 44.94 22.38 -18.84
C TYR A 586 46.33 21.86 -19.27
N ASP A 587 47.39 22.67 -19.12
CA ASP A 587 48.76 22.27 -19.48
C ASP A 587 49.24 21.14 -18.58
N ALA A 588 48.91 21.19 -17.29
CA ALA A 588 49.24 20.12 -16.33
C ALA A 588 48.52 18.81 -16.66
N ILE A 589 47.20 18.86 -16.97
CA ILE A 589 46.43 17.70 -17.38
C ILE A 589 46.91 17.18 -18.76
N GLY A 590 47.27 18.06 -19.67
CA GLY A 590 47.89 17.72 -20.96
C GLY A 590 49.20 16.95 -20.82
N ALA A 591 50.07 17.42 -19.95
CA ALA A 591 51.32 16.74 -19.63
C ALA A 591 51.12 15.35 -18.99
N TYR A 592 50.11 15.19 -18.17
CA TYR A 592 49.68 13.89 -17.64
C TYR A 592 49.20 12.94 -18.75
N ARG A 593 48.30 13.40 -19.63
CA ARG A 593 47.80 12.63 -20.78
C ARG A 593 48.92 12.22 -21.73
N GLN A 594 49.96 13.03 -21.85
CA GLN A 594 51.18 12.70 -22.59
C GLN A 594 52.14 11.78 -21.81
N LYS A 595 51.77 11.32 -20.61
CA LYS A 595 52.57 10.46 -19.74
C LYS A 595 53.92 11.08 -19.32
N ARG A 596 54.05 12.40 -19.36
CA ARG A 596 55.29 13.14 -18.92
C ARG A 596 55.36 13.23 -17.41
N ILE A 597 54.22 13.27 -16.72
CA ILE A 597 54.09 13.34 -15.26
C ILE A 597 53.11 12.28 -14.78
N LYS A 598 53.25 11.83 -13.55
CA LYS A 598 52.35 10.89 -12.89
C LYS A 598 51.24 11.67 -12.17
N LEU A 599 50.18 10.98 -11.76
CA LEU A 599 49.02 11.54 -11.06
C LEU A 599 49.41 12.17 -9.70
N ASP A 600 50.33 11.53 -9.01
CA ASP A 600 50.85 11.89 -7.66
C ASP A 600 52.09 12.79 -7.69
N SER A 601 52.61 13.12 -8.89
CA SER A 601 53.81 13.93 -9.03
C SER A 601 53.58 15.36 -8.55
N PRO A 602 54.42 15.89 -7.66
CA PRO A 602 54.30 17.27 -7.22
C PRO A 602 54.67 18.23 -8.36
N LEU A 603 53.88 19.25 -8.48
CA LEU A 603 54.03 20.31 -9.48
C LEU A 603 53.62 21.66 -8.92
N TRP A 604 54.06 22.72 -9.58
CA TRP A 604 53.71 24.09 -9.28
C TRP A 604 52.70 24.60 -10.30
N LEU A 605 51.51 24.99 -9.82
CA LEU A 605 50.45 25.58 -10.65
C LEU A 605 50.32 27.05 -10.32
N ARG A 606 50.29 27.89 -11.36
CA ARG A 606 50.03 29.33 -11.23
C ARG A 606 48.57 29.51 -10.77
N TRP A 607 48.40 30.20 -9.62
CA TRP A 607 47.11 30.52 -9.07
C TRP A 607 46.57 31.87 -9.60
N ARG A 608 45.28 32.00 -9.74
CA ARG A 608 44.62 33.25 -10.17
C ARG A 608 44.70 34.28 -9.02
N LEU A 609 45.10 35.53 -9.32
CA LEU A 609 45.21 36.59 -8.33
C LEU A 609 43.89 37.13 -7.80
N ASP A 610 42.78 36.89 -8.51
CA ASP A 610 41.41 37.26 -8.15
C ASP A 610 40.86 36.44 -7.00
N LEU A 611 41.37 35.23 -6.78
CA LEU A 611 41.00 34.41 -5.64
C LEU A 611 41.81 34.83 -4.41
N ARG A 612 41.15 35.35 -3.38
CA ARG A 612 41.78 35.76 -2.14
C ARG A 612 42.52 34.56 -1.48
N VAL A 613 43.82 34.48 -1.68
CA VAL A 613 44.66 33.63 -0.90
C VAL A 613 44.77 34.31 0.48
N ILE A 614 44.24 33.67 1.51
CA ILE A 614 44.48 34.04 2.89
C ILE A 614 45.95 33.66 3.12
N ALA A 615 46.85 34.66 2.89
CA ALA A 615 48.22 34.48 3.27
C ALA A 615 48.28 34.27 4.79
N ALA A 616 48.68 33.04 5.18
CA ALA A 616 48.94 32.78 6.57
C ALA A 616 49.94 33.81 7.09
N ARG A 617 49.80 34.23 8.35
CA ARG A 617 50.69 35.17 9.03
C ARG A 617 52.10 34.58 9.25
N GLU A 618 52.54 33.67 8.40
CA GLU A 618 53.79 32.92 8.51
C GLU A 618 54.91 33.66 7.77
N ALA A 619 56.10 33.70 8.32
CA ALA A 619 57.30 34.21 7.66
C ALA A 619 57.70 33.23 6.53
N PRO A 620 58.19 33.74 5.38
CA PRO A 620 58.67 32.90 4.29
C PRO A 620 59.86 32.04 4.78
N ILE A 621 59.89 30.77 4.35
CA ILE A 621 60.92 29.81 4.70
C ILE A 621 62.23 30.16 3.99
N GLU A 622 62.16 30.54 2.73
CA GLU A 622 63.30 30.97 1.89
C GLU A 622 62.88 32.12 0.99
N ILE A 623 63.86 33.01 0.74
CA ILE A 623 63.72 34.10 -0.22
C ILE A 623 64.86 33.98 -1.25
N HIS A 624 64.50 33.88 -2.51
CA HIS A 624 65.44 33.82 -3.61
C HIS A 624 65.33 35.08 -4.50
N TYR A 625 66.43 35.77 -4.74
CA TYR A 625 66.49 36.93 -5.60
C TYR A 625 66.98 36.52 -7.00
N GLU A 626 66.27 36.98 -8.05
CA GLU A 626 66.68 36.82 -9.42
C GLU A 626 67.46 38.05 -9.93
N SER A 627 68.28 37.82 -10.95
CA SER A 627 69.12 38.87 -11.57
C SER A 627 68.31 40.00 -12.23
N LEU A 628 67.06 39.82 -12.52
CA LEU A 628 66.13 40.77 -13.14
C LEU A 628 65.33 41.61 -12.12
N GLY A 629 65.66 41.52 -10.83
CA GLY A 629 65.00 42.34 -9.81
C GLY A 629 63.70 41.80 -9.28
N THR A 630 63.30 40.60 -9.68
CA THR A 630 62.20 39.82 -9.04
C THR A 630 62.76 38.94 -7.95
N TYR A 631 61.92 38.64 -6.93
CA TYR A 631 62.29 37.69 -5.89
C TYR A 631 61.14 36.76 -5.57
N TYR A 632 61.48 35.53 -5.15
CA TYR A 632 60.57 34.48 -4.80
C TYR A 632 60.56 34.29 -3.30
N GLU A 633 59.38 34.37 -2.68
CA GLU A 633 59.12 34.01 -1.31
C GLU A 633 58.55 32.61 -1.27
N ILE A 634 59.26 31.66 -0.69
CA ILE A 634 58.82 30.25 -0.60
C ILE A 634 58.21 30.03 0.78
N TYR A 635 56.97 29.62 0.78
CA TYR A 635 56.21 29.12 1.91
C TYR A 635 55.99 27.61 1.73
N GLY A 636 55.74 26.82 2.69
CA GLY A 636 55.69 25.35 2.58
C GLY A 636 54.98 24.75 1.35
N HIS A 637 53.83 25.27 0.98
CA HIS A 637 53.00 24.78 -0.14
C HIS A 637 52.67 25.83 -1.20
N TYR A 638 53.13 27.06 -1.05
CA TYR A 638 52.92 28.10 -2.04
C TYR A 638 54.20 28.96 -2.18
N LEU A 639 54.30 29.62 -3.33
CA LEU A 639 55.40 30.46 -3.70
C LEU A 639 54.85 31.77 -4.26
N ILE A 640 55.33 32.90 -3.74
CA ILE A 640 54.93 34.21 -4.19
C ILE A 640 56.10 34.83 -4.94
N VAL A 641 55.82 35.28 -6.16
CA VAL A 641 56.76 36.06 -6.98
C VAL A 641 56.44 37.54 -6.83
N ARG A 642 57.42 38.33 -6.35
CA ARG A 642 57.24 39.75 -6.15
C ARG A 642 58.20 40.58 -7.01
N SER A 643 57.77 41.79 -7.38
CA SER A 643 58.60 42.83 -7.98
C SER A 643 59.48 43.48 -6.90
N ILE A 644 60.51 44.25 -7.33
CA ILE A 644 61.32 45.12 -6.45
C ILE A 644 60.46 46.07 -5.62
N LYS A 645 59.30 46.49 -6.17
CA LYS A 645 58.30 47.34 -5.47
C LYS A 645 57.47 46.56 -4.44
N LYS A 646 57.78 45.31 -4.17
CA LYS A 646 57.02 44.37 -3.30
C LYS A 646 55.62 44.02 -3.77
N GLU A 647 55.26 44.36 -5.02
CA GLU A 647 53.99 43.99 -5.61
C GLU A 647 53.98 42.50 -5.96
N ILE A 648 52.84 41.82 -5.73
CA ILE A 648 52.69 40.41 -6.07
C ILE A 648 52.46 40.28 -7.56
N LEU A 649 53.38 39.62 -8.26
CA LEU A 649 53.29 39.36 -9.69
C LEU A 649 52.51 38.05 -9.95
N TYR A 650 52.94 36.97 -9.31
CA TYR A 650 52.39 35.66 -9.47
C TYR A 650 52.38 34.89 -8.15
N ILE A 651 51.38 34.01 -7.99
CA ILE A 651 51.32 33.06 -6.92
C ILE A 651 51.31 31.65 -7.54
N TYR A 652 52.18 30.77 -7.06
CA TYR A 652 52.19 29.38 -7.45
C TYR A 652 51.86 28.52 -6.25
N ILE A 653 51.01 27.51 -6.44
CA ILE A 653 50.63 26.55 -5.42
C ILE A 653 51.25 25.20 -5.78
N ARG A 654 51.86 24.55 -4.80
CA ARG A 654 52.38 23.20 -4.94
C ARG A 654 51.25 22.19 -4.79
N THR A 655 50.98 21.44 -5.83
CA THR A 655 49.86 20.53 -5.92
C THR A 655 50.22 19.28 -6.73
N THR A 656 49.26 18.44 -7.00
CA THR A 656 49.37 17.27 -7.90
C THR A 656 48.35 17.33 -8.99
N VAL A 657 48.55 16.57 -10.07
CA VAL A 657 47.57 16.48 -11.19
C VAL A 657 46.19 16.00 -10.70
N GLY A 658 46.15 15.08 -9.74
CA GLY A 658 44.91 14.57 -9.17
C GLY A 658 44.08 15.64 -8.48
N HIS A 659 44.74 16.51 -7.67
CA HIS A 659 44.06 17.67 -7.05
C HIS A 659 43.54 18.66 -8.09
N ILE A 660 44.33 18.95 -9.13
CA ILE A 660 43.94 19.86 -10.20
C ILE A 660 42.71 19.32 -10.95
N SER A 661 42.70 18.03 -11.29
CA SER A 661 41.59 17.39 -11.98
C SER A 661 40.31 17.44 -11.15
N LEU A 662 40.38 17.07 -9.87
CA LEU A 662 39.26 17.11 -8.95
C LEU A 662 38.70 18.53 -8.76
N PHE A 663 39.59 19.51 -8.52
CA PHE A 663 39.22 20.91 -8.34
C PHE A 663 38.50 21.45 -9.58
N ARG A 664 39.02 21.14 -10.77
CA ARG A 664 38.43 21.56 -12.01
C ARG A 664 37.04 20.99 -12.24
N GLU A 665 36.83 19.69 -11.98
CA GLU A 665 35.50 19.08 -12.11
C GLU A 665 34.49 19.70 -11.14
N ILE A 666 34.93 20.01 -9.92
CA ILE A 666 34.09 20.73 -8.94
C ILE A 666 33.77 22.15 -9.44
N GLU A 667 34.76 22.87 -9.98
CA GLU A 667 34.57 24.23 -10.53
C GLU A 667 33.60 24.21 -11.71
N GLU A 668 33.76 23.28 -12.67
CA GLU A 668 32.88 23.12 -13.83
C GLU A 668 31.43 22.76 -13.40
N ALA A 669 31.27 21.90 -12.38
CA ALA A 669 29.97 21.56 -11.84
C ALA A 669 29.27 22.77 -11.19
N ILE A 670 30.00 23.58 -10.41
CA ILE A 670 29.47 24.79 -9.78
C ILE A 670 29.10 25.84 -10.84
N GLN A 671 29.96 26.07 -11.85
CA GLN A 671 29.69 27.03 -12.93
C GLN A 671 28.51 26.59 -13.79
N GLY A 672 28.41 25.30 -14.11
CA GLY A 672 27.26 24.74 -14.83
C GLY A 672 25.94 24.91 -14.07
N PHE A 673 25.96 24.80 -12.75
CA PHE A 673 24.80 25.07 -11.92
C PHE A 673 24.39 26.54 -11.92
N CYS A 674 25.33 27.46 -11.84
CA CYS A 674 25.06 28.89 -11.93
C CYS A 674 24.50 29.31 -13.27
N GLN A 675 24.95 28.72 -14.39
CA GLN A 675 24.39 28.97 -15.73
C GLN A 675 22.98 28.38 -15.92
N ALA A 676 22.64 27.29 -15.25
CA ALA A 676 21.28 26.71 -15.31
C ALA A 676 20.27 27.51 -14.47
N CYS A 677 20.73 28.33 -13.52
CA CYS A 677 19.88 29.16 -12.67
C CYS A 677 19.70 30.59 -13.22
N SER A 678 20.50 31.03 -14.21
CA SER A 678 20.36 32.29 -14.95
C SER A 678 19.57 32.08 -16.24
#